data_cb83bc8bdd10aa9e375e84394f27bf66
#
_entry.id   cb83bc8bdd10aa9e375e84394f27bf66
#
_cell.length_a   1.000
_cell.length_b   1.000
_cell.length_c   1.000
_cell.angle_alpha   90.00
_cell.angle_beta   90.00
_cell.angle_gamma   90.00
#
_symmetry.space_group_name_H-M   'P 1'
#
loop_
_entity.id
_entity.type
_entity.pdbx_description
1 polymer ?
#
loop_
_entity_poly.entity_id
_entity_poly.type
_entity_poly.pdbx_seq_one_letter_code
_entity_poly.pdbx_strand_id
1 'polypeptide(L)'
;MAEAARKPFWKSPFTTVLIGLVVVAALTMLNRKGGLESLELAVSDRIVYHDMPAPPPSGMVAIAGIDDKSIAELGRWPWGRDVEARVVAALQYYRAAVVGFDVLMTERDSADVEREQIATDLAAAGVGSPSVRAMLARSNDAEFARAIAAQGETFLGYTFSSVTDPFEPAALRAKESNVSGFRTTFADPPPLFYNIVRKTPGALDATMTAAGYLPPIDVLNRAARGSGYVYIDHDADGAVRSIPAVFRFRGRYCVPLFLALADAFAGFPPLEVQLGPNGVAGVSIARLQIPVDEVGRMIIHFRGPAGSIPSYSIADIVDHRLPADALKNKIVLVGLTGRALGDRVVTPVSGDYPGVEVQASAVDNVLSGGFLVSNGKLWFAEEWAGVAIGAAISIAAAYLSAVASAGVGMLLGVGYLAWSMHLLRTSGEELGVIFPLLTLAITYIFVISWRYAVEGREKWFIRHAFEHYLSPEVIASLVDNPDGLTLGGERRHLAILFSDIVNFTSRTERSDPEPLVALLNTYMTVMTNLILECGGTVDKLMGDGIMAFWGAPAAMKNPARAAIACAVRMMEELRRLAATDERFSDMRIGIGVCAGEAIVGNFGGERSFDYSAIGDTVNLASRLEGLTRQFKVGILVNKQAYIEAGDGFVGREIGLVKVKGKDQLVPVVEVVGRAGDGADPAYYERFSRALAAMRDGVSPEPELRAMLGERPDDRVIAMCLERLGAAGADHPHEMVFEFDTK
;
A
#
# COMPACT_ATOMS: atom_id res chain seq x y z
N MET A 1 -38.89 -2.36 -25.38
CA MET A 1 -37.60 -1.65 -25.41
C MET A 1 -37.07 -1.70 -23.99
N ALA A 2 -36.12 -2.57 -23.72
CA ALA A 2 -35.54 -2.73 -22.38
C ALA A 2 -34.62 -1.55 -22.11
N GLU A 3 -34.98 -0.74 -21.14
CA GLU A 3 -34.14 0.29 -20.56
C GLU A 3 -33.03 -0.43 -19.79
N ALA A 4 -31.83 -0.49 -20.39
CA ALA A 4 -30.66 -1.08 -19.76
C ALA A 4 -30.44 -0.34 -18.43
N ALA A 5 -30.58 -1.01 -17.33
CA ALA A 5 -30.32 -0.50 -15.98
C ALA A 5 -28.92 0.12 -15.97
N ARG A 6 -28.82 1.44 -15.90
CA ARG A 6 -27.56 2.19 -15.85
C ARG A 6 -26.81 1.71 -14.64
N LYS A 7 -25.69 1.01 -14.86
CA LYS A 7 -24.76 0.64 -13.78
C LYS A 7 -24.49 1.88 -12.93
N PRO A 8 -24.56 1.81 -11.59
CA PRO A 8 -24.36 2.97 -10.74
C PRO A 8 -22.99 3.60 -11.03
N PHE A 9 -22.93 4.93 -11.04
CA PHE A 9 -21.76 5.74 -11.41
C PHE A 9 -20.45 5.28 -10.73
N TRP A 10 -20.53 4.88 -9.45
CA TRP A 10 -19.36 4.39 -8.68
C TRP A 10 -18.78 3.05 -9.16
N LYS A 11 -19.46 2.33 -10.06
CA LYS A 11 -18.99 1.08 -10.70
C LYS A 11 -18.34 1.33 -12.07
N SER A 12 -18.32 2.57 -12.54
CA SER A 12 -17.76 2.86 -13.84
C SER A 12 -16.23 2.86 -13.79
N PRO A 13 -15.53 2.39 -14.83
CA PRO A 13 -14.09 2.54 -14.96
C PRO A 13 -13.63 3.99 -14.83
N PHE A 14 -14.50 4.93 -15.24
CA PHE A 14 -14.26 6.37 -15.08
C PHE A 14 -14.08 6.79 -13.62
N THR A 15 -14.94 6.29 -12.72
CA THR A 15 -14.82 6.59 -11.28
C THR A 15 -13.52 6.01 -10.70
N THR A 16 -13.13 4.84 -11.15
CA THR A 16 -11.87 4.19 -10.75
C THR A 16 -10.65 5.03 -11.16
N VAL A 17 -10.64 5.53 -12.41
CA VAL A 17 -9.59 6.43 -12.88
C VAL A 17 -9.58 7.74 -12.10
N LEU A 18 -10.77 8.33 -11.85
CA LEU A 18 -10.88 9.57 -11.09
C LEU A 18 -10.30 9.45 -9.67
N ILE A 19 -10.58 8.36 -9.00
CA ILE A 19 -10.00 8.07 -7.66
C ILE A 19 -8.47 7.99 -7.75
N GLY A 20 -7.93 7.28 -8.72
CA GLY A 20 -6.49 7.22 -8.93
C GLY A 20 -5.88 8.60 -9.17
N LEU A 21 -6.50 9.44 -9.99
CA LEU A 21 -6.04 10.81 -10.23
C LEU A 21 -6.10 11.69 -8.98
N VAL A 22 -7.09 11.51 -8.12
CA VAL A 22 -7.15 12.21 -6.80
C VAL A 22 -5.97 11.81 -5.92
N VAL A 23 -5.64 10.51 -5.89
CA VAL A 23 -4.46 10.01 -5.14
C VAL A 23 -3.17 10.60 -5.71
N VAL A 24 -3.01 10.61 -7.02
CA VAL A 24 -1.85 11.23 -7.70
C VAL A 24 -1.73 12.71 -7.33
N ALA A 25 -2.82 13.47 -7.39
CA ALA A 25 -2.83 14.89 -7.04
C ALA A 25 -2.44 15.12 -5.56
N ALA A 26 -2.94 14.28 -4.66
CA ALA A 26 -2.58 14.36 -3.24
C ALA A 26 -1.08 14.08 -3.00
N LEU A 27 -0.53 13.06 -3.66
CA LEU A 27 0.90 12.73 -3.57
C LEU A 27 1.79 13.82 -4.18
N THR A 28 1.38 14.39 -5.32
CA THR A 28 2.07 15.55 -5.93
C THR A 28 2.08 16.74 -4.97
N MET A 29 0.96 17.02 -4.30
CA MET A 29 0.89 18.08 -3.32
C MET A 29 1.78 17.82 -2.08
N LEU A 30 1.87 16.56 -1.64
CA LEU A 30 2.76 16.13 -0.55
C LEU A 30 4.23 16.32 -0.95
N ASN A 31 4.61 15.89 -2.16
CA ASN A 31 5.96 16.04 -2.69
C ASN A 31 6.36 17.52 -2.75
N ARG A 32 5.51 18.38 -3.29
CA ARG A 32 5.75 19.84 -3.35
C ARG A 32 5.94 20.52 -1.99
N LYS A 33 5.44 19.91 -0.91
CA LYS A 33 5.64 20.39 0.46
C LYS A 33 6.90 19.81 1.13
N GLY A 34 7.76 19.12 0.39
CA GLY A 34 8.96 18.46 0.93
C GLY A 34 8.69 17.19 1.74
N GLY A 35 7.48 16.64 1.70
CA GLY A 35 7.11 15.48 2.52
C GLY A 35 7.82 14.18 2.18
N LEU A 36 8.51 14.12 1.03
CA LEU A 36 9.27 12.94 0.57
C LEU A 36 10.78 13.21 0.48
N GLU A 37 11.24 14.43 0.77
CA GLU A 37 12.61 14.87 0.56
C GLU A 37 13.66 14.01 1.29
N SER A 38 13.45 13.70 2.56
CA SER A 38 14.40 12.88 3.33
C SER A 38 14.50 11.43 2.82
N LEU A 39 13.40 10.88 2.28
CA LEU A 39 13.41 9.55 1.66
C LEU A 39 14.11 9.58 0.31
N GLU A 40 13.88 10.63 -0.48
CA GLU A 40 14.55 10.84 -1.77
C GLU A 40 16.05 10.94 -1.58
N LEU A 41 16.50 11.79 -0.65
CA LEU A 41 17.93 11.95 -0.31
C LEU A 41 18.57 10.62 0.12
N ALA A 42 17.90 9.84 0.98
CA ALA A 42 18.45 8.55 1.44
C ALA A 42 18.61 7.52 0.32
N VAL A 43 17.65 7.48 -0.63
CA VAL A 43 17.73 6.55 -1.78
C VAL A 43 18.74 7.05 -2.82
N SER A 44 18.78 8.35 -3.07
CA SER A 44 19.75 9.00 -3.92
C SER A 44 21.18 8.73 -3.44
N ASP A 45 21.46 8.93 -2.16
CA ASP A 45 22.77 8.61 -1.55
C ASP A 45 23.16 7.15 -1.80
N ARG A 46 22.20 6.24 -1.66
CA ARG A 46 22.46 4.81 -1.90
C ARG A 46 22.85 4.55 -3.36
N ILE A 47 22.12 5.14 -4.30
CA ILE A 47 22.36 4.94 -5.73
C ILE A 47 23.67 5.60 -6.16
N VAL A 48 23.86 6.89 -5.83
CA VAL A 48 24.95 7.71 -6.33
C VAL A 48 26.28 7.35 -5.68
N TYR A 49 26.30 7.16 -4.36
CA TYR A 49 27.55 7.05 -3.61
C TYR A 49 27.88 5.64 -3.13
N HIS A 50 26.94 4.70 -3.14
CA HIS A 50 27.20 3.33 -2.69
C HIS A 50 27.13 2.30 -3.81
N ASP A 51 26.17 2.42 -4.72
CA ASP A 51 25.97 1.42 -5.78
C ASP A 51 26.75 1.77 -7.06
N MET A 52 27.21 3.03 -7.21
CA MET A 52 28.10 3.44 -8.28
C MET A 52 29.56 3.50 -7.80
N PRO A 53 30.56 3.13 -8.64
CA PRO A 53 31.96 3.27 -8.27
C PRO A 53 32.29 4.76 -8.17
N ALA A 54 32.87 5.17 -7.03
CA ALA A 54 33.40 6.52 -6.88
C ALA A 54 34.49 6.81 -7.90
N PRO A 55 34.47 7.97 -8.58
CA PRO A 55 35.55 8.32 -9.51
C PRO A 55 36.85 8.52 -8.76
N PRO A 56 37.99 8.09 -9.30
CA PRO A 56 39.27 8.28 -8.64
C PRO A 56 39.59 9.79 -8.52
N PRO A 57 40.28 10.21 -7.45
CA PRO A 57 40.77 11.60 -7.34
C PRO A 57 41.73 11.94 -8.49
N SER A 58 41.68 13.20 -8.92
CA SER A 58 42.51 13.70 -10.03
C SER A 58 44.02 13.62 -9.77
N GLY A 59 44.41 13.52 -8.50
CA GLY A 59 45.81 13.58 -8.08
C GLY A 59 46.39 15.01 -8.04
N MET A 60 45.61 16.02 -8.44
CA MET A 60 46.04 17.43 -8.44
C MET A 60 45.76 18.15 -7.11
N VAL A 61 45.03 17.54 -6.21
CA VAL A 61 44.67 18.10 -4.90
C VAL A 61 45.29 17.26 -3.79
N ALA A 62 45.75 17.93 -2.73
CA ALA A 62 46.22 17.30 -1.51
C ALA A 62 45.83 18.11 -0.30
N ILE A 63 45.74 17.47 0.87
CA ILE A 63 45.44 18.10 2.13
C ILE A 63 46.66 18.11 3.01
N ALA A 64 47.03 19.27 3.56
CA ALA A 64 47.93 19.45 4.67
C ALA A 64 47.11 19.45 5.96
N GLY A 65 47.02 18.30 6.59
CA GLY A 65 46.10 18.06 7.70
C GLY A 65 46.66 18.50 9.05
N ILE A 66 45.90 19.31 9.77
CA ILE A 66 46.11 19.53 11.19
C ILE A 66 45.48 18.34 11.91
N ASP A 67 46.32 17.32 12.13
CA ASP A 67 45.94 16.03 12.67
C ASP A 67 46.44 15.81 14.10
N ASP A 68 46.10 14.68 14.71
CA ASP A 68 46.51 14.35 16.07
C ASP A 68 48.05 14.25 16.20
N LYS A 69 48.71 13.80 15.13
CA LYS A 69 50.22 13.74 15.07
C LYS A 69 50.81 15.15 15.09
N SER A 70 50.24 16.03 14.27
CA SER A 70 50.70 17.46 14.23
C SER A 70 50.52 18.14 15.57
N ILE A 71 49.43 17.86 16.29
CA ILE A 71 49.19 18.40 17.64
C ILE A 71 50.22 17.85 18.65
N ALA A 72 50.52 16.54 18.55
CA ALA A 72 51.50 15.91 19.44
C ALA A 72 52.93 16.45 19.25
N GLU A 73 53.32 16.75 17.99
CA GLU A 73 54.71 17.15 17.66
C GLU A 73 54.90 18.70 17.67
N LEU A 74 53.88 19.47 17.23
CA LEU A 74 54.01 20.95 17.13
C LEU A 74 53.31 21.70 18.26
N GLY A 75 52.59 20.99 19.15
CA GLY A 75 51.90 21.56 20.28
C GLY A 75 50.40 21.72 20.04
N ARG A 76 49.75 22.21 21.10
CA ARG A 76 48.25 22.34 21.12
C ARG A 76 47.76 23.35 20.09
N TRP A 77 46.75 22.97 19.31
CA TRP A 77 46.01 23.86 18.43
C TRP A 77 45.04 24.78 19.20
N PRO A 78 44.80 26.03 18.78
CA PRO A 78 45.42 26.72 17.64
C PRO A 78 46.89 27.13 17.91
N TRP A 79 47.72 26.95 16.86
CA TRP A 79 49.14 27.29 16.91
C TRP A 79 49.35 28.80 16.78
N GLY A 80 50.52 29.26 17.23
CA GLY A 80 50.99 30.61 16.91
C GLY A 80 51.31 30.77 15.43
N ARG A 81 51.20 31.99 14.93
CA ARG A 81 51.43 32.34 13.52
C ARG A 81 52.86 32.05 13.04
N ASP A 82 53.80 31.92 13.94
CA ASP A 82 55.16 31.43 13.63
C ASP A 82 55.19 29.98 13.16
N VAL A 83 54.39 29.11 13.74
CA VAL A 83 54.20 27.72 13.27
C VAL A 83 53.54 27.69 11.88
N GLU A 84 52.49 28.46 11.68
CA GLU A 84 51.80 28.58 10.39
C GLU A 84 52.72 29.17 9.31
N ALA A 85 53.62 30.10 9.65
CA ALA A 85 54.63 30.58 8.74
C ALA A 85 55.62 29.48 8.28
N ARG A 86 55.99 28.58 9.21
CA ARG A 86 56.83 27.37 8.86
C ARG A 86 56.07 26.43 7.96
N VAL A 87 54.75 26.25 8.17
CA VAL A 87 53.91 25.41 7.25
C VAL A 87 53.95 25.95 5.84
N VAL A 88 53.72 27.26 5.65
CA VAL A 88 53.76 27.90 4.31
C VAL A 88 55.15 27.80 3.68
N ALA A 89 56.20 28.02 4.45
CA ALA A 89 57.60 27.89 3.98
C ALA A 89 57.92 26.44 3.52
N ALA A 90 57.43 25.44 4.28
CA ALA A 90 57.60 24.06 3.92
C ALA A 90 56.77 23.68 2.65
N LEU A 91 55.53 24.19 2.51
CA LEU A 91 54.73 24.03 1.28
C LEU A 91 55.42 24.66 0.05
N GLN A 92 56.06 25.79 0.21
CA GLN A 92 56.88 26.41 -0.82
C GLN A 92 58.12 25.55 -1.18
N TYR A 93 58.80 24.94 -0.19
CA TYR A 93 59.86 23.98 -0.41
C TYR A 93 59.41 22.79 -1.26
N TYR A 94 58.25 22.21 -0.97
CA TYR A 94 57.64 21.15 -1.77
C TYR A 94 57.04 21.60 -3.11
N ARG A 95 57.14 22.88 -3.45
CA ARG A 95 56.67 23.48 -4.71
C ARG A 95 55.16 23.28 -4.93
N ALA A 96 54.34 23.43 -3.86
CA ALA A 96 52.92 23.52 -4.00
C ALA A 96 52.54 24.65 -4.96
N ALA A 97 51.68 24.38 -5.96
CA ALA A 97 51.30 25.37 -6.96
C ALA A 97 50.38 26.47 -6.36
N VAL A 98 49.39 26.06 -5.57
CA VAL A 98 48.46 26.95 -4.90
C VAL A 98 48.22 26.42 -3.48
N VAL A 99 48.15 27.31 -2.50
CA VAL A 99 47.89 26.98 -1.10
C VAL A 99 46.59 27.64 -0.65
N GLY A 100 45.66 26.87 -0.07
CA GLY A 100 44.44 27.38 0.51
C GLY A 100 44.34 27.07 2.00
N PHE A 101 44.01 28.07 2.81
CA PHE A 101 43.74 27.87 4.23
C PHE A 101 42.23 27.77 4.46
N ASP A 102 41.78 26.59 4.77
CA ASP A 102 40.40 26.31 5.27
C ASP A 102 40.34 26.52 6.80
N VAL A 103 40.94 27.61 7.24
CA VAL A 103 41.00 28.05 8.65
C VAL A 103 40.77 29.54 8.69
N LEU A 104 39.96 29.98 9.63
CA LEU A 104 39.61 31.42 9.79
C LEU A 104 40.75 32.13 10.53
N MET A 105 41.36 33.12 9.89
CA MET A 105 42.47 33.94 10.42
C MET A 105 41.96 35.32 10.83
N THR A 106 40.94 35.36 11.69
CA THR A 106 40.16 36.57 12.01
C THR A 106 40.63 37.33 13.21
N GLU A 107 41.50 36.72 14.03
CA GLU A 107 42.09 37.31 15.25
C GLU A 107 43.60 37.39 15.13
N ARG A 108 44.17 38.37 15.84
CA ARG A 108 45.62 38.54 15.95
C ARG A 108 46.24 37.37 16.74
N ASP A 109 47.50 37.10 16.47
CA ASP A 109 48.25 36.12 17.24
C ASP A 109 48.30 36.55 18.74
N SER A 110 47.98 35.59 19.62
CA SER A 110 47.91 35.87 21.06
C SER A 110 49.23 36.34 21.65
N ALA A 111 50.34 35.77 21.17
CA ALA A 111 51.66 36.17 21.59
C ALA A 111 52.04 37.60 21.11
N ASP A 112 51.53 38.04 19.95
CA ASP A 112 51.67 39.40 19.47
C ASP A 112 50.94 40.40 20.36
N VAL A 113 49.69 40.08 20.73
CA VAL A 113 48.85 40.88 21.63
C VAL A 113 49.51 41.01 23.01
N GLU A 114 50.02 39.85 23.53
CA GLU A 114 50.72 39.85 24.82
C GLU A 114 52.03 40.66 24.77
N ARG A 115 52.85 40.48 23.70
CA ARG A 115 54.10 41.28 23.51
C ARG A 115 53.81 42.78 23.43
N GLU A 116 52.79 43.17 22.73
CA GLU A 116 52.35 44.57 22.61
C GLU A 116 51.93 45.15 23.98
N GLN A 117 51.19 44.37 24.77
CA GLN A 117 50.82 44.80 26.13
C GLN A 117 52.05 44.96 27.02
N ILE A 118 52.97 43.96 27.02
CA ILE A 118 54.23 44.04 27.78
C ILE A 118 55.08 45.23 27.33
N ALA A 119 55.18 45.48 26.03
CA ALA A 119 55.91 46.63 25.50
C ALA A 119 55.31 47.95 25.98
N THR A 120 54.00 48.04 26.02
CA THR A 120 53.26 49.25 26.52
C THR A 120 53.52 49.46 28.01
N ASP A 121 53.46 48.45 28.83
CA ASP A 121 53.64 48.42 30.24
C ASP A 121 55.07 48.82 30.61
N LEU A 122 56.09 48.22 29.89
CA LEU A 122 57.50 48.58 30.08
C LEU A 122 57.81 50.06 29.65
N ALA A 123 57.21 50.53 28.56
CA ALA A 123 57.33 51.85 28.10
C ALA A 123 56.77 52.90 29.14
N ALA A 124 55.57 52.55 29.71
CA ALA A 124 54.94 53.33 30.76
C ALA A 124 55.81 53.41 32.06
N ALA A 125 56.53 52.32 32.35
CA ALA A 125 57.43 52.20 33.48
C ALA A 125 58.81 52.84 33.23
N GLY A 126 59.10 53.36 32.03
CA GLY A 126 60.40 53.88 31.64
C GLY A 126 61.52 52.85 31.59
N VAL A 127 61.18 51.56 31.50
CA VAL A 127 62.08 50.41 31.53
C VAL A 127 62.19 49.78 30.14
N GLY A 128 63.44 49.48 29.69
CA GLY A 128 63.64 48.67 28.49
C GLY A 128 64.92 49.00 27.76
N SER A 129 65.76 47.95 27.60
CA SER A 129 66.96 48.01 26.75
C SER A 129 66.56 47.98 25.26
N PRO A 130 67.43 48.43 24.34
CA PRO A 130 67.20 48.26 22.89
C PRO A 130 66.91 46.84 22.43
N SER A 131 67.55 45.82 23.05
CA SER A 131 67.38 44.41 22.77
C SER A 131 65.99 43.89 23.19
N VAL A 132 65.51 44.34 24.35
CA VAL A 132 64.16 43.97 24.82
C VAL A 132 63.11 44.62 23.91
N ARG A 133 63.26 45.85 23.51
CA ARG A 133 62.38 46.52 22.56
C ARG A 133 62.38 45.83 21.19
N ALA A 134 63.54 45.40 20.69
CA ALA A 134 63.63 44.68 19.43
C ALA A 134 62.99 43.27 19.49
N MET A 135 63.07 42.62 20.66
CA MET A 135 62.41 41.35 20.88
C MET A 135 60.89 41.48 20.94
N LEU A 136 60.41 42.49 21.64
CA LEU A 136 58.98 42.78 21.74
C LEU A 136 58.38 43.34 20.44
N ALA A 137 59.21 43.93 19.57
CA ALA A 137 58.75 44.39 18.26
C ALA A 137 58.59 43.26 17.22
N ARG A 138 58.94 41.99 17.54
CA ARG A 138 58.68 40.88 16.65
C ARG A 138 57.19 40.61 16.61
N SER A 139 56.68 40.32 15.43
CA SER A 139 55.26 39.97 15.23
C SER A 139 55.20 38.66 14.44
N ASN A 140 54.51 37.69 15.03
CA ASN A 140 54.23 36.40 14.39
C ASN A 140 53.27 36.59 13.22
N ASP A 141 52.27 37.51 13.35
CA ASP A 141 51.38 37.90 12.25
C ASP A 141 52.20 38.44 11.04
N ALA A 142 53.20 39.28 11.29
CA ALA A 142 54.07 39.80 10.23
C ALA A 142 55.01 38.76 9.65
N GLU A 143 55.46 37.77 10.43
CA GLU A 143 56.27 36.64 9.95
C GLU A 143 55.46 35.76 9.03
N PHE A 144 54.21 35.40 9.42
CA PHE A 144 53.31 34.62 8.61
C PHE A 144 52.90 35.37 7.33
N ALA A 145 52.63 36.68 7.42
CA ALA A 145 52.38 37.50 6.22
C ALA A 145 53.56 37.49 5.22
N ARG A 146 54.82 37.52 5.72
CA ARG A 146 56.00 37.40 4.86
C ARG A 146 56.11 36.03 4.19
N ALA A 147 55.80 34.94 4.91
CA ALA A 147 55.80 33.61 4.37
C ALA A 147 54.71 33.43 3.27
N ILE A 148 53.50 33.96 3.50
CA ILE A 148 52.39 34.02 2.53
C ILE A 148 52.84 34.78 1.26
N ALA A 149 53.40 35.96 1.41
CA ALA A 149 53.85 36.79 0.29
C ALA A 149 55.00 36.11 -0.49
N ALA A 150 55.91 35.36 0.18
CA ALA A 150 57.01 34.62 -0.44
C ALA A 150 56.50 33.42 -1.23
N GLN A 151 55.48 32.70 -0.80
CA GLN A 151 54.83 31.62 -1.53
C GLN A 151 54.11 32.14 -2.77
N GLY A 152 53.38 33.25 -2.67
CA GLY A 152 52.84 34.06 -3.76
C GLY A 152 51.42 33.64 -4.20
N GLU A 153 51.06 32.39 -4.14
CA GLU A 153 49.74 31.86 -4.54
C GLU A 153 49.01 31.24 -3.33
N THR A 154 49.01 31.97 -2.20
CA THR A 154 48.29 31.62 -0.97
C THR A 154 46.95 32.35 -0.86
N PHE A 155 45.89 31.58 -0.58
CA PHE A 155 44.50 32.06 -0.39
C PHE A 155 44.04 31.81 1.03
N LEU A 156 43.32 32.75 1.61
CA LEU A 156 42.79 32.65 2.97
C LEU A 156 41.29 32.50 2.98
N GLY A 157 40.79 31.68 3.90
CA GLY A 157 39.38 31.50 4.16
C GLY A 157 38.76 32.67 4.91
N TYR A 158 37.52 33.02 4.56
CA TYR A 158 36.68 33.91 5.35
C TYR A 158 35.26 33.35 5.43
N THR A 159 34.41 33.88 6.31
CA THR A 159 33.03 33.40 6.43
C THR A 159 32.01 34.52 6.45
N PHE A 160 30.76 34.18 6.30
CA PHE A 160 29.62 35.05 6.38
C PHE A 160 28.79 34.79 7.64
N SER A 161 28.06 35.81 8.14
CA SER A 161 27.00 35.66 9.14
C SER A 161 25.63 35.76 8.49
N SER A 162 24.62 35.15 9.14
CA SER A 162 23.21 35.28 8.78
C SER A 162 22.99 35.10 7.27
N VAL A 163 23.33 33.91 6.78
CA VAL A 163 23.07 33.51 5.39
C VAL A 163 21.58 33.26 5.22
N THR A 164 21.00 33.78 4.16
CA THR A 164 19.59 33.63 3.83
C THR A 164 19.46 32.98 2.47
N ASP A 165 18.82 31.78 2.46
CA ASP A 165 18.33 31.14 1.24
C ASP A 165 16.96 31.73 0.89
N PRO A 166 16.75 32.30 -0.31
CA PRO A 166 15.49 32.90 -0.70
C PRO A 166 14.33 31.94 -0.79
N PHE A 167 14.58 30.63 -0.92
CA PHE A 167 13.54 29.58 -1.00
C PHE A 167 13.29 28.87 0.33
N GLU A 168 14.12 29.11 1.35
CA GLU A 168 13.92 28.53 2.67
C GLU A 168 12.71 29.13 3.38
N PRO A 169 11.85 28.33 4.03
CA PRO A 169 10.72 28.81 4.81
C PRO A 169 11.14 29.82 5.87
N ALA A 170 10.36 30.89 6.03
CA ALA A 170 10.68 32.00 6.94
C ALA A 170 10.96 31.59 8.40
N ALA A 171 10.44 30.43 8.84
CA ALA A 171 10.67 29.87 10.17
C ALA A 171 12.10 29.33 10.38
N LEU A 172 12.84 29.00 9.31
CA LEU A 172 14.19 28.44 9.35
C LEU A 172 15.26 29.50 9.06
N ARG A 173 14.88 30.67 8.58
CA ARG A 173 15.76 31.72 8.05
C ARG A 173 16.71 32.42 9.07
N ALA A 174 16.65 32.13 10.35
CA ALA A 174 17.41 32.85 11.36
C ALA A 174 18.22 31.93 12.27
N LYS A 175 19.32 31.38 11.77
CA LYS A 175 20.45 31.04 12.63
C LYS A 175 21.39 32.23 12.65
N GLU A 176 21.12 33.20 13.51
CA GLU A 176 22.08 34.27 13.83
C GLU A 176 23.31 33.64 14.52
N SER A 177 24.46 33.74 13.89
CA SER A 177 25.71 33.44 14.56
C SER A 177 26.01 34.60 15.53
N ASN A 178 26.00 34.36 16.84
CA ASN A 178 26.39 35.29 17.89
C ASN A 178 27.91 35.60 17.95
N VAL A 179 28.60 35.51 16.80
CA VAL A 179 30.04 35.79 16.75
C VAL A 179 30.25 37.30 16.60
N SER A 180 30.97 37.92 17.53
CA SER A 180 31.38 39.33 17.45
C SER A 180 32.44 39.49 16.36
N GLY A 181 32.47 40.66 15.68
CA GLY A 181 33.51 40.99 14.71
C GLY A 181 33.12 41.02 13.24
N PHE A 182 31.86 40.66 12.92
CA PHE A 182 31.39 40.73 11.52
C PHE A 182 31.34 42.20 11.03
N ARG A 183 31.94 42.42 9.84
CA ARG A 183 31.91 43.71 9.15
C ARG A 183 30.72 43.79 8.19
N THR A 184 30.17 44.98 8.05
CA THR A 184 29.13 45.25 7.05
C THR A 184 29.70 45.79 5.74
N THR A 185 31.04 46.01 5.66
CA THR A 185 31.77 46.47 4.49
C THR A 185 32.90 45.50 4.17
N PHE A 186 33.34 45.47 2.92
CA PHE A 186 34.50 44.68 2.54
C PHE A 186 35.79 45.19 3.19
N ALA A 187 36.73 44.24 3.43
CA ALA A 187 38.10 44.54 3.81
C ALA A 187 38.86 45.15 2.63
N ASP A 188 40.06 45.69 2.90
CA ASP A 188 41.00 46.14 1.87
C ASP A 188 42.29 45.32 1.97
N PRO A 189 42.62 44.53 0.97
CA PRO A 189 41.91 44.28 -0.29
C PRO A 189 40.60 43.50 -0.09
N PRO A 190 39.60 43.67 -0.99
CA PRO A 190 38.35 42.95 -0.92
C PRO A 190 38.56 41.46 -1.34
N PRO A 191 37.63 40.55 -0.97
CA PRO A 191 37.68 39.16 -1.44
C PRO A 191 37.53 39.05 -2.96
N LEU A 192 37.73 37.84 -3.50
CA LEU A 192 37.52 37.62 -4.92
C LEU A 192 36.03 37.68 -5.27
N PHE A 193 35.75 38.25 -6.44
CA PHE A 193 34.41 38.36 -6.98
C PHE A 193 34.33 37.78 -8.37
N TYR A 194 33.12 37.38 -8.78
CA TYR A 194 32.83 37.06 -10.17
C TYR A 194 33.03 38.29 -11.05
N ASN A 195 33.79 38.12 -12.11
CA ASN A 195 34.17 39.22 -13.02
C ASN A 195 33.04 39.56 -13.98
N ILE A 196 32.24 38.54 -14.35
CA ILE A 196 31.18 38.64 -15.34
C ILE A 196 29.86 38.15 -14.71
N VAL A 197 28.83 38.97 -14.88
CA VAL A 197 27.48 38.67 -14.45
C VAL A 197 26.59 38.73 -15.70
N ARG A 198 26.10 37.57 -16.19
CA ARG A 198 25.15 37.51 -17.30
C ARG A 198 23.75 37.31 -16.77
N LYS A 199 22.80 38.11 -17.29
CA LYS A 199 21.39 38.00 -16.98
C LYS A 199 20.58 37.76 -18.23
N THR A 200 19.78 36.69 -18.24
CA THR A 200 18.81 36.48 -19.33
C THR A 200 17.56 37.36 -19.10
N PRO A 201 16.78 37.65 -20.15
CA PRO A 201 15.52 38.38 -19.95
C PRO A 201 14.60 37.68 -18.95
N GLY A 202 14.11 38.42 -17.97
CA GLY A 202 13.27 37.87 -16.89
C GLY A 202 14.06 37.13 -15.80
N ALA A 203 15.39 37.29 -15.73
CA ALA A 203 16.21 36.62 -14.71
C ALA A 203 15.80 36.99 -13.29
N LEU A 204 15.63 35.96 -12.47
CA LEU A 204 15.46 36.06 -11.02
C LEU A 204 16.84 35.96 -10.35
N ASP A 205 17.14 36.89 -9.45
CA ASP A 205 18.34 36.76 -8.60
C ASP A 205 17.97 36.08 -7.29
N ALA A 206 18.02 34.74 -7.34
CA ALA A 206 17.77 33.87 -6.20
C ALA A 206 19.05 33.44 -5.47
N THR A 207 20.17 34.14 -5.71
CA THR A 207 21.44 33.84 -5.05
C THR A 207 21.31 33.98 -3.54
N MET A 208 21.90 33.06 -2.80
CA MET A 208 22.00 33.15 -1.33
C MET A 208 22.65 34.46 -0.92
N THR A 209 22.11 35.12 0.10
CA THR A 209 22.56 36.43 0.56
C THR A 209 23.12 36.36 1.96
N ALA A 210 24.17 37.16 2.23
CA ALA A 210 24.79 37.26 3.55
C ALA A 210 24.60 38.65 4.13
N ALA A 211 24.45 38.75 5.47
CA ALA A 211 24.30 40.01 6.18
C ALA A 211 25.63 40.57 6.71
N GLY A 212 26.54 39.72 7.12
CA GLY A 212 27.84 40.11 7.67
C GLY A 212 29.01 39.35 7.05
N TYR A 213 30.18 39.90 7.09
CA TYR A 213 31.43 39.41 6.54
C TYR A 213 32.53 39.40 7.57
N LEU A 214 33.20 38.28 7.79
CA LEU A 214 34.30 38.12 8.75
C LEU A 214 35.60 37.79 7.99
N PRO A 215 36.41 38.82 7.64
CA PRO A 215 37.64 38.67 6.91
C PRO A 215 38.82 38.16 7.76
N PRO A 216 39.90 37.68 7.12
CA PRO A 216 41.19 37.61 7.80
C PRO A 216 41.67 38.95 8.32
N ILE A 217 42.58 38.95 9.29
CA ILE A 217 43.18 40.24 9.78
C ILE A 217 43.90 40.94 8.62
N ASP A 218 43.90 42.27 8.66
CA ASP A 218 44.31 43.11 7.53
C ASP A 218 45.75 42.82 7.05
N VAL A 219 46.67 42.51 7.97
CA VAL A 219 48.08 42.21 7.61
C VAL A 219 48.21 40.94 6.79
N LEU A 220 47.45 39.90 7.12
CA LEU A 220 47.41 38.63 6.39
C LEU A 220 46.62 38.75 5.07
N ASN A 221 45.50 39.48 5.13
CA ASN A 221 44.66 39.69 3.94
C ASN A 221 45.42 40.44 2.82
N ARG A 222 46.27 41.38 3.18
CA ARG A 222 47.13 42.10 2.20
C ARG A 222 48.29 41.28 1.67
N ALA A 223 48.77 40.32 2.44
CA ALA A 223 49.86 39.42 2.02
C ALA A 223 49.38 38.29 1.13
N ALA A 224 48.17 37.86 1.30
CA ALA A 224 47.53 36.79 0.52
C ALA A 224 47.27 37.23 -0.92
N ARG A 225 47.32 36.26 -1.87
CA ARG A 225 46.93 36.46 -3.27
C ARG A 225 45.47 36.84 -3.40
N GLY A 226 44.63 36.26 -2.53
CA GLY A 226 43.19 36.53 -2.45
C GLY A 226 42.55 35.83 -1.27
N SER A 227 41.25 36.00 -1.13
CA SER A 227 40.46 35.31 -0.13
C SER A 227 39.16 34.81 -0.74
N GLY A 228 38.72 33.61 -0.31
CA GLY A 228 37.46 32.98 -0.67
C GLY A 228 36.67 32.56 0.57
N TYR A 229 35.35 32.54 0.47
CA TYR A 229 34.58 32.12 1.64
C TYR A 229 34.67 30.62 1.84
N VAL A 230 34.67 30.22 3.12
CA VAL A 230 34.53 28.85 3.58
C VAL A 230 33.16 28.72 4.29
N TYR A 231 32.23 28.06 3.62
CA TYR A 231 30.89 27.87 4.16
C TYR A 231 30.38 26.52 3.67
N ILE A 232 29.91 25.72 4.60
CA ILE A 232 29.30 24.42 4.32
C ILE A 232 27.84 24.52 4.74
N ASP A 233 26.94 24.17 3.82
CA ASP A 233 25.52 24.09 4.05
C ASP A 233 25.12 22.65 4.35
N HIS A 234 24.06 22.48 5.16
CA HIS A 234 23.57 21.17 5.55
C HIS A 234 22.15 21.00 5.01
N ASP A 235 21.89 19.86 4.39
CA ASP A 235 20.56 19.51 3.96
C ASP A 235 19.62 19.27 5.16
N ALA A 236 18.34 19.08 4.90
CA ALA A 236 17.30 18.94 5.93
C ALA A 236 17.55 17.77 6.91
N ASP A 237 18.32 16.75 6.49
CA ASP A 237 18.72 15.59 7.31
C ASP A 237 20.05 15.78 8.04
N GLY A 238 20.70 16.97 7.88
CA GLY A 238 21.98 17.31 8.49
C GLY A 238 23.20 16.82 7.73
N ALA A 239 23.06 16.16 6.58
CA ALA A 239 24.16 15.76 5.74
C ALA A 239 24.59 16.90 4.80
N VAL A 240 25.87 16.85 4.39
CA VAL A 240 26.45 17.77 3.39
C VAL A 240 26.54 17.05 2.06
N ARG A 241 25.77 17.49 1.06
CA ARG A 241 25.79 16.96 -0.32
C ARG A 241 26.19 18.03 -1.33
N SER A 242 26.05 19.27 -0.96
CA SER A 242 26.32 20.41 -1.84
C SER A 242 27.14 21.48 -1.15
N ILE A 243 27.75 22.32 -1.94
CA ILE A 243 28.52 23.47 -1.46
C ILE A 243 28.13 24.72 -2.27
N PRO A 244 27.87 25.86 -1.62
CA PRO A 244 27.56 27.08 -2.34
C PRO A 244 28.73 27.54 -3.21
N ALA A 245 28.49 27.64 -4.52
CA ALA A 245 29.48 28.16 -5.48
C ALA A 245 29.43 29.69 -5.61
N VAL A 246 28.34 30.32 -5.21
CA VAL A 246 28.18 31.78 -5.26
C VAL A 246 27.36 32.32 -4.09
N PHE A 247 27.81 33.40 -3.47
CA PHE A 247 27.07 34.21 -2.50
C PHE A 247 26.94 35.64 -2.97
N ARG A 248 25.83 36.30 -2.67
CA ARG A 248 25.69 37.74 -2.88
C ARG A 248 25.82 38.49 -1.55
N PHE A 249 26.79 39.38 -1.51
CA PHE A 249 27.00 40.30 -0.38
C PHE A 249 27.18 41.72 -0.90
N ARG A 250 26.42 42.68 -0.39
CA ARG A 250 26.48 44.09 -0.83
C ARG A 250 26.36 44.29 -2.35
N GLY A 251 25.55 43.48 -3.01
CA GLY A 251 25.30 43.58 -4.47
C GLY A 251 26.42 42.99 -5.35
N ARG A 252 27.45 42.38 -4.75
CA ARG A 252 28.52 41.69 -5.46
C ARG A 252 28.45 40.21 -5.21
N TYR A 253 28.86 39.41 -6.21
CA TYR A 253 28.87 37.97 -6.17
C TYR A 253 30.27 37.50 -5.72
N CYS A 254 30.34 36.88 -4.56
CA CYS A 254 31.57 36.42 -3.92
C CYS A 254 31.93 35.02 -4.36
N VAL A 255 33.24 34.75 -4.42
CA VAL A 255 33.80 33.44 -4.87
C VAL A 255 34.15 32.61 -3.63
N PRO A 256 33.79 31.29 -3.59
CA PRO A 256 34.22 30.41 -2.51
C PRO A 256 35.71 30.07 -2.60
N LEU A 257 36.27 29.59 -1.51
CA LEU A 257 37.69 29.24 -1.42
C LEU A 257 38.06 28.14 -2.47
N PHE A 258 37.23 27.06 -2.56
CA PHE A 258 37.51 25.97 -3.51
C PHE A 258 37.58 26.46 -4.96
N LEU A 259 36.73 27.41 -5.33
CA LEU A 259 36.70 27.96 -6.70
C LEU A 259 37.83 28.94 -6.92
N ALA A 260 38.20 29.73 -5.90
CA ALA A 260 39.34 30.62 -5.95
C ALA A 260 40.68 29.88 -6.17
N LEU A 261 40.83 28.71 -5.53
CA LEU A 261 41.98 27.83 -5.69
C LEU A 261 42.05 27.21 -7.10
N ALA A 262 40.90 26.75 -7.61
CA ALA A 262 40.80 26.21 -8.96
C ALA A 262 41.06 27.29 -10.03
N ASP A 263 40.55 28.50 -9.82
CA ASP A 263 40.78 29.67 -10.67
C ASP A 263 42.26 30.05 -10.75
N ALA A 264 42.94 30.15 -9.60
CA ALA A 264 44.35 30.41 -9.52
C ALA A 264 45.22 29.32 -10.23
N PHE A 265 44.86 28.06 -10.00
CA PHE A 265 45.56 26.94 -10.65
C PHE A 265 45.36 26.97 -12.17
N ALA A 266 44.24 27.44 -12.66
CA ALA A 266 43.95 27.63 -14.08
C ALA A 266 44.58 28.92 -14.69
N GLY A 267 45.23 29.74 -13.89
CA GLY A 267 45.86 30.99 -14.32
C GLY A 267 44.91 32.18 -14.41
N PHE A 268 43.93 32.28 -13.54
CA PHE A 268 42.94 33.34 -13.39
C PHE A 268 42.13 33.64 -14.65
N PRO A 269 41.47 32.65 -15.25
CA PRO A 269 40.54 32.91 -16.32
C PRO A 269 39.29 33.68 -15.82
N PRO A 270 38.47 34.25 -16.71
CA PRO A 270 37.26 34.96 -16.28
C PRO A 270 36.29 34.03 -15.55
N LEU A 271 35.88 34.46 -14.37
CA LEU A 271 34.80 33.86 -13.57
C LEU A 271 33.47 34.50 -13.93
N GLU A 272 32.51 33.68 -14.28
CA GLU A 272 31.19 34.16 -14.71
C GLU A 272 30.07 33.49 -13.88
N VAL A 273 29.08 34.29 -13.48
CA VAL A 273 27.81 33.80 -12.95
C VAL A 273 26.68 34.13 -13.91
N GLN A 274 25.83 33.17 -14.20
CA GLN A 274 24.71 33.28 -15.10
C GLN A 274 23.41 33.22 -14.30
N LEU A 275 22.55 34.24 -14.47
CA LEU A 275 21.21 34.29 -13.83
C LEU A 275 20.13 34.06 -14.87
N GLY A 276 19.25 33.13 -14.57
CA GLY A 276 18.11 32.72 -15.40
C GLY A 276 16.76 33.03 -14.79
N PRO A 277 15.66 32.63 -15.45
CA PRO A 277 14.30 32.91 -14.98
C PRO A 277 13.98 32.26 -13.62
N ASN A 278 14.62 31.14 -13.28
CA ASN A 278 14.36 30.39 -12.04
C ASN A 278 15.39 30.68 -10.95
N GLY A 279 16.44 31.46 -11.20
CA GLY A 279 17.54 31.72 -10.27
C GLY A 279 18.89 31.64 -10.94
N VAL A 280 19.92 31.12 -10.24
CA VAL A 280 21.24 30.91 -10.80
C VAL A 280 21.18 29.80 -11.86
N ALA A 281 21.57 30.11 -13.08
CA ALA A 281 21.54 29.17 -14.19
C ALA A 281 22.86 28.41 -14.38
N GLY A 282 23.95 28.92 -13.80
CA GLY A 282 25.27 28.30 -13.85
C GLY A 282 26.37 29.23 -13.38
N VAL A 283 27.50 28.61 -13.09
CA VAL A 283 28.77 29.29 -12.77
C VAL A 283 29.81 28.76 -13.76
N SER A 284 30.75 29.56 -14.20
CA SER A 284 31.81 29.08 -15.09
C SER A 284 33.19 29.68 -14.79
N ILE A 285 34.19 28.85 -15.06
CA ILE A 285 35.62 29.23 -15.11
C ILE A 285 36.05 29.08 -16.57
N ALA A 286 36.36 30.16 -17.24
CA ALA A 286 36.63 30.17 -18.67
C ALA A 286 35.51 29.48 -19.49
N ARG A 287 35.81 28.29 -20.04
CA ARG A 287 34.84 27.48 -20.82
C ARG A 287 34.19 26.33 -20.01
N LEU A 288 34.70 26.07 -18.81
CA LEU A 288 34.16 25.03 -17.96
C LEU A 288 32.86 25.55 -17.29
N GLN A 289 31.77 24.90 -17.63
CA GLN A 289 30.47 25.16 -16.96
C GLN A 289 30.39 24.29 -15.71
N ILE A 290 30.12 24.91 -14.58
CA ILE A 290 29.88 24.25 -13.30
C ILE A 290 28.38 24.25 -13.07
N PRO A 291 27.74 23.07 -13.06
CA PRO A 291 26.30 22.97 -12.79
C PRO A 291 26.03 23.34 -11.34
N VAL A 292 25.02 24.18 -11.13
CA VAL A 292 24.53 24.60 -9.81
C VAL A 292 23.00 24.58 -9.81
N ASP A 293 22.43 24.53 -8.60
CA ASP A 293 20.99 24.69 -8.41
C ASP A 293 20.57 26.17 -8.56
N GLU A 294 19.28 26.45 -8.38
CA GLU A 294 18.69 27.77 -8.53
C GLU A 294 19.21 28.82 -7.52
N VAL A 295 19.77 28.39 -6.39
CA VAL A 295 20.40 29.26 -5.39
C VAL A 295 21.91 29.37 -5.54
N GLY A 296 22.52 28.58 -6.42
CA GLY A 296 23.94 28.61 -6.72
C GLY A 296 24.78 27.57 -5.95
N ARG A 297 24.22 26.44 -5.51
CA ARG A 297 24.94 25.32 -4.88
C ARG A 297 25.36 24.29 -5.93
N MET A 298 26.59 23.80 -5.81
CA MET A 298 27.16 22.70 -6.60
C MET A 298 27.06 21.41 -5.79
N ILE A 299 26.55 20.34 -6.39
CA ILE A 299 26.56 19.01 -5.78
C ILE A 299 28.00 18.47 -5.78
N ILE A 300 28.43 17.95 -4.65
CA ILE A 300 29.76 17.39 -4.48
C ILE A 300 29.76 15.93 -4.90
N HIS A 301 30.51 15.59 -5.93
CA HIS A 301 30.77 14.21 -6.29
C HIS A 301 31.96 13.71 -5.46
N PHE A 302 31.68 13.18 -4.28
CA PHE A 302 32.70 12.67 -3.36
C PHE A 302 33.53 11.54 -4.00
N ARG A 303 34.83 11.54 -3.73
CA ARG A 303 35.77 10.55 -4.27
C ARG A 303 35.80 9.25 -3.47
N GLY A 304 35.05 9.15 -2.40
CA GLY A 304 34.97 8.01 -1.50
C GLY A 304 34.88 8.43 -0.04
N PRO A 305 35.06 7.50 0.90
CA PRO A 305 35.05 7.79 2.33
C PRO A 305 36.16 8.75 2.74
N ALA A 306 36.14 9.25 3.97
CA ALA A 306 37.18 10.13 4.51
C ALA A 306 38.59 9.56 4.31
N GLY A 307 39.51 10.38 3.82
CA GLY A 307 40.86 10.00 3.45
C GLY A 307 41.05 9.58 1.99
N SER A 308 40.01 9.73 1.15
CA SER A 308 40.12 9.44 -0.30
C SER A 308 40.95 10.48 -1.04
N ILE A 309 40.94 11.74 -0.60
CA ILE A 309 41.89 12.76 -1.08
C ILE A 309 43.22 12.58 -0.31
N PRO A 310 44.38 12.56 -0.98
CA PRO A 310 45.66 12.41 -0.30
C PRO A 310 45.85 13.47 0.79
N SER A 311 46.03 12.99 2.03
CA SER A 311 46.22 13.86 3.21
C SER A 311 47.54 13.57 3.87
N TYR A 312 48.29 14.62 4.18
CA TYR A 312 49.61 14.54 4.82
C TYR A 312 49.59 15.33 6.13
N SER A 313 50.20 14.75 7.18
CA SER A 313 50.36 15.46 8.46
C SER A 313 51.19 16.72 8.30
N ILE A 314 50.75 17.84 8.85
CA ILE A 314 51.54 19.07 8.87
C ILE A 314 52.89 18.88 9.56
N ALA A 315 53.00 18.04 10.59
CA ALA A 315 54.26 17.69 11.20
C ALA A 315 55.25 17.12 10.21
N ASP A 316 54.81 16.19 9.35
CA ASP A 316 55.65 15.60 8.32
C ASP A 316 56.05 16.59 7.21
N ILE A 317 55.16 17.55 6.91
CA ILE A 317 55.45 18.61 5.94
C ILE A 317 56.51 19.57 6.50
N VAL A 318 56.34 20.05 7.73
CA VAL A 318 57.26 21.02 8.36
C VAL A 318 58.63 20.41 8.59
N ASP A 319 58.73 19.15 8.94
CA ASP A 319 59.99 18.45 9.18
C ASP A 319 60.58 17.81 7.92
N HIS A 320 60.01 18.13 6.75
CA HIS A 320 60.52 17.63 5.44
C HIS A 320 60.60 16.10 5.33
N ARG A 321 59.65 15.36 5.93
CA ARG A 321 59.63 13.88 5.95
C ARG A 321 58.96 13.28 4.71
N LEU A 322 58.31 14.11 3.86
CA LEU A 322 57.67 13.63 2.63
C LEU A 322 58.64 13.50 1.47
N PRO A 323 58.33 12.66 0.45
CA PRO A 323 59.06 12.72 -0.82
C PRO A 323 59.02 14.11 -1.44
N ALA A 324 60.13 14.54 -2.06
CA ALA A 324 60.30 15.91 -2.56
C ALA A 324 59.26 16.35 -3.61
N ASP A 325 58.62 15.40 -4.27
CA ASP A 325 57.57 15.62 -5.29
C ASP A 325 56.14 15.40 -4.78
N ALA A 326 55.96 15.05 -3.50
CA ALA A 326 54.66 14.69 -2.92
C ALA A 326 53.61 15.78 -3.15
N LEU A 327 53.95 17.06 -3.02
CA LEU A 327 53.06 18.21 -3.15
C LEU A 327 53.35 19.06 -4.38
N LYS A 328 54.33 18.66 -5.22
CA LYS A 328 54.77 19.41 -6.38
C LYS A 328 53.64 19.62 -7.39
N ASN A 329 53.43 20.86 -7.80
CA ASN A 329 52.41 21.28 -8.77
C ASN A 329 50.97 20.87 -8.38
N LYS A 330 50.69 20.75 -7.07
CA LYS A 330 49.35 20.48 -6.54
C LYS A 330 48.73 21.70 -5.87
N ILE A 331 47.42 21.70 -5.81
CA ILE A 331 46.67 22.56 -4.89
C ILE A 331 46.72 21.89 -3.53
N VAL A 332 47.15 22.59 -2.50
CA VAL A 332 47.24 22.07 -1.14
C VAL A 332 46.31 22.87 -0.23
N LEU A 333 45.33 22.20 0.36
CA LEU A 333 44.44 22.78 1.35
C LEU A 333 44.99 22.48 2.75
N VAL A 334 45.15 23.54 3.54
CA VAL A 334 45.52 23.47 4.96
C VAL A 334 44.26 23.51 5.79
N GLY A 335 43.97 22.51 6.60
CA GLY A 335 42.78 22.48 7.41
C GLY A 335 42.76 21.34 8.43
N LEU A 336 41.69 21.31 9.24
CA LEU A 336 41.51 20.39 10.35
C LEU A 336 41.16 18.99 9.86
N THR A 337 41.93 17.97 10.25
CA THR A 337 41.69 16.56 9.94
C THR A 337 41.62 15.69 11.20
N GLY A 338 42.15 16.19 12.33
CA GLY A 338 42.15 15.49 13.61
C GLY A 338 40.74 15.31 14.17
N ARG A 339 40.42 14.12 14.68
CA ARG A 339 39.10 13.80 15.22
C ARG A 339 38.72 14.65 16.45
N ALA A 340 39.70 15.04 17.25
CA ALA A 340 39.47 15.83 18.46
C ALA A 340 39.17 17.33 18.20
N LEU A 341 39.31 17.80 16.95
CA LEU A 341 39.28 19.23 16.62
C LEU A 341 37.88 19.77 16.20
N GLY A 342 36.90 18.89 16.04
CA GLY A 342 35.48 19.26 15.94
C GLY A 342 35.01 19.79 14.56
N ASP A 343 35.88 19.92 13.56
CA ASP A 343 35.49 20.32 12.20
C ASP A 343 35.17 19.10 11.34
N ARG A 344 34.06 18.45 11.70
CA ARG A 344 33.62 17.24 11.02
C ARG A 344 32.14 17.31 10.68
N VAL A 345 31.80 16.80 9.53
CA VAL A 345 30.44 16.82 8.99
C VAL A 345 29.98 15.42 8.59
N VAL A 346 28.68 15.24 8.57
CA VAL A 346 28.06 14.05 7.99
C VAL A 346 27.95 14.24 6.49
N THR A 347 28.33 13.22 5.72
CA THR A 347 28.23 13.20 4.26
C THR A 347 27.60 11.88 3.81
N PRO A 348 27.10 11.76 2.57
CA PRO A 348 26.59 10.50 2.04
C PRO A 348 27.58 9.33 2.08
N VAL A 349 28.88 9.61 2.05
CA VAL A 349 29.94 8.59 2.01
C VAL A 349 30.55 8.27 3.37
N SER A 350 30.33 9.14 4.38
CA SER A 350 30.89 8.96 5.72
C SER A 350 30.14 9.80 6.75
N GLY A 351 29.82 9.20 7.90
CA GLY A 351 29.27 9.92 9.05
C GLY A 351 30.28 10.77 9.81
N ASP A 352 31.58 10.73 9.43
CA ASP A 352 32.70 11.41 10.09
C ASP A 352 33.69 11.87 9.01
N TYR A 353 33.38 13.00 8.34
CA TYR A 353 34.12 13.53 7.21
C TYR A 353 34.75 14.88 7.55
N PRO A 354 36.07 15.13 7.32
CA PRO A 354 36.71 16.40 7.60
C PRO A 354 36.15 17.55 6.72
N GLY A 355 35.85 18.72 7.31
CA GLY A 355 35.40 19.89 6.55
C GLY A 355 36.34 20.30 5.43
N VAL A 356 37.66 20.28 5.68
CA VAL A 356 38.68 20.57 4.64
C VAL A 356 38.63 19.57 3.48
N GLU A 357 38.27 18.31 3.70
CA GLU A 357 38.16 17.31 2.63
C GLU A 357 36.91 17.51 1.78
N VAL A 358 35.83 18.17 2.34
CA VAL A 358 34.69 18.64 1.55
C VAL A 358 35.16 19.71 0.54
N GLN A 359 35.91 20.69 1.01
CA GLN A 359 36.51 21.73 0.14
C GLN A 359 37.45 21.12 -0.90
N ALA A 360 38.30 20.16 -0.50
CA ALA A 360 39.24 19.47 -1.39
C ALA A 360 38.50 18.66 -2.47
N SER A 361 37.39 17.99 -2.10
CA SER A 361 36.53 17.27 -3.05
C SER A 361 35.86 18.23 -4.05
N ALA A 362 35.43 19.41 -3.59
CA ALA A 362 34.86 20.45 -4.46
C ALA A 362 35.92 20.98 -5.47
N VAL A 363 37.16 21.24 -5.02
CA VAL A 363 38.25 21.62 -5.91
C VAL A 363 38.49 20.52 -6.96
N ASP A 364 38.56 19.25 -6.51
CA ASP A 364 38.83 18.10 -7.40
C ASP A 364 37.71 17.89 -8.42
N ASN A 365 36.48 18.17 -8.06
CA ASN A 365 35.34 18.14 -9.01
C ASN A 365 35.50 19.19 -10.12
N VAL A 366 35.89 20.41 -9.74
CA VAL A 366 36.12 21.49 -10.71
C VAL A 366 37.27 21.13 -11.66
N LEU A 367 38.37 20.62 -11.12
CA LEU A 367 39.56 20.28 -11.95
C LEU A 367 39.32 19.10 -12.87
N SER A 368 38.56 18.11 -12.43
CA SER A 368 38.29 16.89 -13.23
C SER A 368 37.08 17.04 -14.17
N GLY A 369 36.25 18.05 -13.97
CA GLY A 369 34.99 18.23 -14.71
C GLY A 369 33.93 17.17 -14.41
N GLY A 370 34.12 16.39 -13.34
CA GLY A 370 33.21 15.30 -12.94
C GLY A 370 32.10 15.78 -12.01
N PHE A 371 31.07 16.43 -12.59
CA PHE A 371 29.96 17.00 -11.84
C PHE A 371 28.76 16.08 -11.80
N LEU A 372 28.01 16.16 -10.71
CA LEU A 372 26.62 15.72 -10.63
C LEU A 372 25.71 16.93 -10.94
N VAL A 373 24.63 16.69 -11.64
CA VAL A 373 23.72 17.75 -12.10
C VAL A 373 22.38 17.56 -11.45
N SER A 374 21.98 18.56 -10.65
CA SER A 374 20.60 18.72 -10.22
C SER A 374 20.13 20.12 -10.65
N ASN A 375 19.02 20.19 -11.36
CA ASN A 375 18.46 21.46 -11.80
C ASN A 375 16.92 21.39 -11.82
N GLY A 376 16.27 22.54 -11.78
CA GLY A 376 14.80 22.63 -11.72
C GLY A 376 14.08 22.00 -12.92
N LYS A 377 14.77 21.78 -14.06
CA LYS A 377 14.18 21.04 -15.18
C LYS A 377 14.03 19.55 -14.87
N LEU A 378 14.98 18.99 -14.14
CA LEU A 378 14.92 17.59 -13.70
C LEU A 378 13.80 17.37 -12.69
N TRP A 379 13.60 18.30 -11.76
CA TRP A 379 12.47 18.27 -10.83
C TRP A 379 11.12 18.28 -11.56
N PHE A 380 10.96 19.12 -12.58
CA PHE A 380 9.76 19.10 -13.43
C PHE A 380 9.60 17.77 -14.17
N ALA A 381 10.68 17.21 -14.71
CA ALA A 381 10.64 15.92 -15.40
C ALA A 381 10.21 14.78 -14.48
N GLU A 382 10.74 14.74 -13.25
CA GLU A 382 10.38 13.80 -12.21
C GLU A 382 8.90 13.92 -11.83
N GLU A 383 8.41 15.13 -11.54
CA GLU A 383 7.03 15.38 -11.17
C GLU A 383 6.07 14.93 -12.27
N TRP A 384 6.33 15.30 -13.52
CA TRP A 384 5.49 14.88 -14.65
C TRP A 384 5.58 13.38 -14.94
N ALA A 385 6.74 12.76 -14.74
CA ALA A 385 6.88 11.32 -14.83
C ALA A 385 6.02 10.61 -13.79
N GLY A 386 6.05 11.07 -12.53
CA GLY A 386 5.21 10.55 -11.46
C GLY A 386 3.72 10.68 -11.76
N VAL A 387 3.29 11.85 -12.24
CA VAL A 387 1.89 12.10 -12.65
C VAL A 387 1.49 11.17 -13.81
N ALA A 388 2.34 11.05 -14.83
CA ALA A 388 2.06 10.20 -16.01
C ALA A 388 1.99 8.72 -15.62
N ILE A 389 2.92 8.24 -14.80
CA ILE A 389 2.94 6.86 -14.28
C ILE A 389 1.69 6.59 -13.44
N GLY A 390 1.33 7.50 -12.53
CA GLY A 390 0.13 7.38 -11.71
C GLY A 390 -1.16 7.39 -12.52
N ALA A 391 -1.26 8.22 -13.55
CA ALA A 391 -2.40 8.22 -14.47
C ALA A 391 -2.46 6.92 -15.31
N ALA A 392 -1.32 6.44 -15.82
CA ALA A 392 -1.25 5.23 -16.61
C ALA A 392 -1.66 3.99 -15.79
N ILE A 393 -1.18 3.86 -14.55
CA ILE A 393 -1.56 2.74 -13.67
C ILE A 393 -3.03 2.83 -13.24
N SER A 394 -3.57 4.03 -13.05
CA SER A 394 -5.00 4.23 -12.76
C SER A 394 -5.89 3.73 -13.91
N ILE A 395 -5.51 4.03 -15.15
CA ILE A 395 -6.19 3.56 -16.37
C ILE A 395 -6.02 2.04 -16.49
N ALA A 396 -4.80 1.52 -16.37
CA ALA A 396 -4.54 0.09 -16.45
C ALA A 396 -5.36 -0.69 -15.42
N ALA A 397 -5.37 -0.24 -14.16
CA ALA A 397 -6.12 -0.87 -13.08
C ALA A 397 -7.64 -0.75 -13.24
N ALA A 398 -8.16 0.24 -13.99
CA ALA A 398 -9.57 0.38 -14.28
C ALA A 398 -10.07 -0.61 -15.34
N TYR A 399 -9.25 -0.96 -16.34
CA TYR A 399 -9.65 -1.74 -17.50
C TYR A 399 -9.07 -3.15 -17.56
N LEU A 400 -7.95 -3.41 -16.88
CA LEU A 400 -7.29 -4.71 -16.87
C LEU A 400 -7.60 -5.50 -15.59
N SER A 401 -7.27 -6.81 -15.61
CA SER A 401 -7.27 -7.61 -14.38
C SER A 401 -6.19 -7.12 -13.39
N ALA A 402 -6.35 -7.43 -12.10
CA ALA A 402 -5.37 -7.03 -11.08
C ALA A 402 -3.95 -7.52 -11.42
N VAL A 403 -3.81 -8.76 -11.90
CA VAL A 403 -2.50 -9.33 -12.29
C VAL A 403 -1.92 -8.61 -13.51
N ALA A 404 -2.74 -8.36 -14.54
CA ALA A 404 -2.27 -7.68 -15.76
C ALA A 404 -1.87 -6.22 -15.47
N SER A 405 -2.64 -5.51 -14.65
CA SER A 405 -2.30 -4.13 -14.24
C SER A 405 -1.06 -4.08 -13.34
N ALA A 406 -0.83 -5.09 -12.47
CA ALA A 406 0.43 -5.24 -11.74
C ALA A 406 1.63 -5.43 -12.69
N GLY A 407 1.46 -6.22 -13.75
CA GLY A 407 2.49 -6.37 -14.80
C GLY A 407 2.82 -5.05 -15.50
N VAL A 408 1.80 -4.24 -15.82
CA VAL A 408 1.98 -2.88 -16.37
C VAL A 408 2.73 -2.00 -15.37
N GLY A 409 2.32 -2.04 -14.09
CA GLY A 409 3.00 -1.28 -13.03
C GLY A 409 4.48 -1.66 -12.91
N MET A 410 4.79 -2.95 -12.93
CA MET A 410 6.17 -3.43 -12.89
C MET A 410 7.00 -2.93 -14.10
N LEU A 411 6.43 -2.96 -15.30
CA LEU A 411 7.08 -2.44 -16.51
C LEU A 411 7.35 -0.93 -16.42
N LEU A 412 6.38 -0.16 -15.93
CA LEU A 412 6.53 1.30 -15.74
C LEU A 412 7.61 1.61 -14.69
N GLY A 413 7.60 0.90 -13.55
CA GLY A 413 8.57 1.11 -12.48
C GLY A 413 10.00 0.74 -12.91
N VAL A 414 10.19 -0.44 -13.51
CA VAL A 414 11.50 -0.88 -14.02
C VAL A 414 11.97 0.01 -15.15
N GLY A 415 11.08 0.40 -16.06
CA GLY A 415 11.41 1.32 -17.15
C GLY A 415 11.85 2.69 -16.66
N TYR A 416 11.18 3.25 -15.65
CA TYR A 416 11.56 4.51 -15.03
C TYR A 416 12.91 4.42 -14.33
N LEU A 417 13.14 3.38 -13.53
CA LEU A 417 14.44 3.13 -12.88
C LEU A 417 15.58 3.00 -13.89
N ALA A 418 15.36 2.23 -14.94
CA ALA A 418 16.35 2.08 -16.01
C ALA A 418 16.66 3.40 -16.71
N TRP A 419 15.65 4.24 -16.93
CA TRP A 419 15.80 5.57 -17.50
C TRP A 419 16.59 6.51 -16.56
N SER A 420 16.22 6.57 -15.28
CA SER A 420 16.93 7.37 -14.27
C SER A 420 18.40 6.95 -14.18
N MET A 421 18.69 5.64 -14.10
CA MET A 421 20.05 5.12 -14.07
C MET A 421 20.83 5.40 -15.37
N HIS A 422 20.16 5.39 -16.51
CA HIS A 422 20.79 5.74 -17.77
C HIS A 422 21.22 7.21 -17.81
N LEU A 423 20.35 8.15 -17.40
CA LEU A 423 20.67 9.58 -17.30
C LEU A 423 21.82 9.82 -16.35
N LEU A 424 21.78 9.23 -15.16
CA LEU A 424 22.86 9.37 -14.18
C LEU A 424 24.22 8.92 -14.73
N ARG A 425 24.26 7.80 -15.47
CA ARG A 425 25.52 7.26 -16.03
C ARG A 425 26.04 8.03 -17.24
N THR A 426 25.17 8.61 -18.06
CA THR A 426 25.56 9.25 -19.33
C THR A 426 25.79 10.74 -19.21
N SER A 427 25.01 11.43 -18.41
CA SER A 427 25.02 12.88 -18.27
C SER A 427 25.30 13.40 -16.86
N GLY A 428 25.40 12.49 -15.88
CA GLY A 428 25.52 12.88 -14.47
C GLY A 428 24.23 13.49 -13.90
N GLU A 429 23.12 13.43 -14.65
CA GLU A 429 21.85 14.00 -14.25
C GLU A 429 21.15 13.06 -13.26
N GLU A 430 20.94 13.54 -12.06
CA GLU A 430 20.24 12.83 -11.00
C GLU A 430 18.74 13.11 -11.08
N LEU A 431 17.96 12.06 -11.34
CA LEU A 431 16.51 12.12 -11.40
C LEU A 431 15.92 11.35 -10.21
N GLY A 432 15.09 12.00 -9.41
CA GLY A 432 14.47 11.41 -8.24
C GLY A 432 13.63 10.17 -8.57
N VAL A 433 13.70 9.16 -7.72
CA VAL A 433 13.06 7.86 -7.96
C VAL A 433 11.91 7.57 -7.01
N ILE A 434 11.91 8.16 -5.82
CA ILE A 434 10.93 7.86 -4.76
C ILE A 434 9.53 8.34 -5.13
N PHE A 435 9.39 9.61 -5.54
CA PHE A 435 8.07 10.17 -5.84
C PHE A 435 7.34 9.40 -6.95
N PRO A 436 7.93 9.10 -8.14
CA PRO A 436 7.26 8.33 -9.18
C PRO A 436 6.93 6.89 -8.78
N LEU A 437 7.84 6.19 -8.07
CA LEU A 437 7.61 4.81 -7.65
C LEU A 437 6.59 4.72 -6.51
N LEU A 438 6.62 5.65 -5.56
CA LEU A 438 5.64 5.70 -4.49
C LEU A 438 4.24 6.03 -5.04
N THR A 439 4.19 6.97 -6.01
CA THR A 439 2.95 7.31 -6.72
C THR A 439 2.39 6.10 -7.44
N LEU A 440 3.23 5.33 -8.14
CA LEU A 440 2.85 4.07 -8.77
C LEU A 440 2.26 3.08 -7.76
N ALA A 441 2.99 2.81 -6.68
CA ALA A 441 2.62 1.80 -5.69
C ALA A 441 1.33 2.17 -4.93
N ILE A 442 1.26 3.39 -4.38
CA ILE A 442 0.12 3.85 -3.58
C ILE A 442 -1.13 3.95 -4.46
N THR A 443 -1.01 4.51 -5.66
CA THR A 443 -2.15 4.63 -6.58
C THR A 443 -2.67 3.25 -6.98
N TYR A 444 -1.80 2.30 -7.29
CA TYR A 444 -2.18 0.92 -7.59
C TYR A 444 -2.92 0.25 -6.44
N ILE A 445 -2.34 0.30 -5.23
CA ILE A 445 -2.94 -0.30 -4.03
C ILE A 445 -4.33 0.31 -3.76
N PHE A 446 -4.44 1.64 -3.84
CA PHE A 446 -5.69 2.34 -3.55
C PHE A 446 -6.78 2.00 -4.57
N VAL A 447 -6.45 2.01 -5.86
CA VAL A 447 -7.38 1.71 -6.95
C VAL A 447 -7.84 0.25 -6.90
N ILE A 448 -6.95 -0.70 -6.66
CA ILE A 448 -7.30 -2.13 -6.54
C ILE A 448 -8.15 -2.38 -5.30
N SER A 449 -7.78 -1.78 -4.15
CA SER A 449 -8.57 -1.88 -2.92
C SER A 449 -9.99 -1.33 -3.10
N TRP A 450 -10.14 -0.21 -3.80
CA TRP A 450 -11.45 0.34 -4.15
C TRP A 450 -12.27 -0.62 -5.01
N ARG A 451 -11.68 -1.18 -6.07
CA ARG A 451 -12.35 -2.19 -6.92
C ARG A 451 -12.83 -3.38 -6.10
N TYR A 452 -11.95 -3.95 -5.27
CA TYR A 452 -12.31 -5.08 -4.40
C TYR A 452 -13.43 -4.73 -3.41
N ALA A 453 -13.40 -3.53 -2.83
CA ALA A 453 -14.43 -3.08 -1.90
C ALA A 453 -15.80 -2.91 -2.59
N VAL A 454 -15.83 -2.45 -3.84
CA VAL A 454 -17.06 -2.27 -4.62
C VAL A 454 -17.59 -3.62 -5.14
N GLU A 455 -16.73 -4.48 -5.71
CA GLU A 455 -17.11 -5.80 -6.20
C GLU A 455 -17.48 -6.77 -5.06
N GLY A 456 -16.79 -6.70 -3.93
CA GLY A 456 -17.03 -7.56 -2.77
C GLY A 456 -18.38 -7.30 -2.08
N ARG A 457 -18.86 -6.05 -2.07
CA ARG A 457 -20.17 -5.70 -1.49
C ARG A 457 -21.34 -6.36 -2.22
N GLU A 458 -21.25 -6.53 -3.52
CA GLU A 458 -22.29 -7.15 -4.32
C GLU A 458 -22.41 -8.65 -4.04
N LYS A 459 -21.28 -9.34 -4.01
CA LYS A 459 -21.23 -10.78 -3.65
C LYS A 459 -21.69 -11.04 -2.22
N TRP A 460 -21.32 -10.17 -1.30
CA TRP A 460 -21.76 -10.25 0.09
C TRP A 460 -23.27 -10.02 0.25
N PHE A 461 -23.83 -9.04 -0.46
CA PHE A 461 -25.27 -8.74 -0.42
C PHE A 461 -26.12 -9.89 -0.94
N ILE A 462 -25.76 -10.47 -2.10
CA ILE A 462 -26.45 -11.64 -2.68
C ILE A 462 -26.36 -12.81 -1.70
N ARG A 463 -25.20 -13.11 -1.19
CA ARG A 463 -25.00 -14.20 -0.23
C ARG A 463 -25.88 -14.05 1.01
N HIS A 464 -25.90 -12.88 1.63
CA HIS A 464 -26.65 -12.63 2.87
C HIS A 464 -28.18 -12.61 2.67
N ALA A 465 -28.66 -12.15 1.51
CA ALA A 465 -30.09 -12.11 1.20
C ALA A 465 -30.68 -13.53 1.05
N PHE A 466 -29.90 -14.49 0.57
CA PHE A 466 -30.39 -15.84 0.27
C PHE A 466 -29.91 -16.91 1.25
N GLU A 467 -29.00 -16.60 2.18
CA GLU A 467 -28.41 -17.56 3.13
C GLU A 467 -29.43 -18.22 4.06
N HIS A 468 -30.62 -17.63 4.20
CA HIS A 468 -31.71 -18.14 5.03
C HIS A 468 -32.68 -19.07 4.28
N TYR A 469 -32.60 -19.11 2.94
CA TYR A 469 -33.59 -19.81 2.11
C TYR A 469 -32.97 -20.89 1.21
N LEU A 470 -31.68 -20.79 0.92
CA LEU A 470 -31.00 -21.64 -0.04
C LEU A 470 -29.79 -22.32 0.59
N SER A 471 -29.47 -23.54 0.10
CA SER A 471 -28.25 -24.21 0.53
C SER A 471 -26.99 -23.48 0.04
N PRO A 472 -25.85 -23.66 0.72
CA PRO A 472 -24.57 -22.97 0.34
C PRO A 472 -24.16 -23.21 -1.11
N GLU A 473 -24.42 -24.42 -1.67
CA GLU A 473 -24.08 -24.78 -3.04
C GLU A 473 -24.92 -24.00 -4.06
N VAL A 474 -26.19 -23.78 -3.73
CA VAL A 474 -27.11 -23.00 -4.56
C VAL A 474 -26.75 -21.53 -4.56
N ILE A 475 -26.37 -20.99 -3.39
CA ILE A 475 -25.90 -19.61 -3.26
C ILE A 475 -24.62 -19.40 -4.08
N ALA A 476 -23.69 -20.36 -4.06
CA ALA A 476 -22.47 -20.30 -4.88
C ALA A 476 -22.80 -20.20 -6.38
N SER A 477 -23.73 -21.02 -6.85
CA SER A 477 -24.20 -21.00 -8.26
C SER A 477 -24.84 -19.67 -8.67
N LEU A 478 -25.60 -19.05 -7.77
CA LEU A 478 -26.26 -17.76 -8.01
C LEU A 478 -25.27 -16.58 -7.98
N VAL A 479 -24.24 -16.64 -7.11
CA VAL A 479 -23.17 -15.63 -7.04
C VAL A 479 -22.34 -15.64 -8.32
N ASP A 480 -22.15 -16.80 -8.95
CA ASP A 480 -21.40 -16.94 -10.19
C ASP A 480 -22.22 -16.54 -11.43
N ASN A 481 -23.57 -16.57 -11.35
CA ASN A 481 -24.47 -16.17 -12.44
C ASN A 481 -25.62 -15.26 -11.94
N PRO A 482 -25.34 -13.98 -11.64
CA PRO A 482 -26.33 -13.03 -11.11
C PRO A 482 -27.51 -12.73 -12.06
N ASP A 483 -27.31 -12.90 -13.36
CA ASP A 483 -28.33 -12.64 -14.39
C ASP A 483 -29.47 -13.68 -14.39
N GLY A 484 -29.34 -14.77 -13.63
CA GLY A 484 -30.40 -15.78 -13.39
C GLY A 484 -31.53 -15.30 -12.47
N LEU A 485 -31.45 -14.14 -11.84
CA LEU A 485 -32.44 -13.57 -10.91
C LEU A 485 -33.49 -12.66 -11.60
N THR A 486 -33.80 -12.88 -12.84
CA THR A 486 -34.87 -12.10 -13.52
C THR A 486 -36.27 -12.59 -13.08
N LEU A 487 -37.26 -11.69 -13.04
CA LEU A 487 -38.68 -12.05 -12.86
C LEU A 487 -39.12 -12.97 -13.98
N GLY A 488 -39.69 -14.11 -13.63
CA GLY A 488 -40.15 -15.13 -14.55
C GLY A 488 -39.96 -16.53 -13.99
N GLY A 489 -40.45 -17.52 -14.70
CA GLY A 489 -40.33 -18.93 -14.28
C GLY A 489 -40.03 -19.83 -15.46
N GLU A 490 -39.38 -20.94 -15.18
CA GLU A 490 -39.13 -21.99 -16.14
C GLU A 490 -39.85 -23.29 -15.74
N ARG A 491 -40.27 -24.06 -16.74
CA ARG A 491 -40.89 -25.37 -16.51
C ARG A 491 -39.79 -26.38 -16.20
N ARG A 492 -39.91 -27.03 -15.03
CA ARG A 492 -39.00 -28.09 -14.59
C ARG A 492 -39.74 -29.25 -13.98
N HIS A 493 -39.16 -30.45 -14.06
CA HIS A 493 -39.57 -31.60 -13.31
C HIS A 493 -39.06 -31.50 -11.88
N LEU A 494 -39.96 -31.36 -10.90
CA LEU A 494 -39.66 -31.12 -9.49
C LEU A 494 -40.30 -32.21 -8.63
N ALA A 495 -39.77 -32.38 -7.43
CA ALA A 495 -40.48 -33.02 -6.34
C ALA A 495 -40.87 -31.95 -5.29
N ILE A 496 -42.14 -31.86 -4.99
CA ILE A 496 -42.70 -30.87 -4.05
C ILE A 496 -43.10 -31.60 -2.77
N LEU A 497 -42.76 -31.04 -1.63
CA LEU A 497 -43.11 -31.52 -0.30
C LEU A 497 -43.90 -30.45 0.44
N PHE A 498 -45.02 -30.88 1.00
CA PHE A 498 -45.74 -30.12 2.05
C PHE A 498 -45.73 -30.93 3.35
N SER A 499 -45.48 -30.29 4.47
CA SER A 499 -45.66 -30.88 5.78
C SER A 499 -46.43 -29.96 6.68
N ASP A 500 -47.29 -30.51 7.56
CA ASP A 500 -48.06 -29.75 8.53
C ASP A 500 -48.20 -30.52 9.84
N ILE A 501 -48.36 -29.81 10.98
CA ILE A 501 -48.54 -30.45 12.30
C ILE A 501 -50.00 -30.81 12.49
N VAL A 502 -50.26 -32.06 12.82
CA VAL A 502 -51.61 -32.58 12.99
C VAL A 502 -52.27 -31.92 14.23
N ASN A 503 -53.43 -31.29 14.03
CA ASN A 503 -54.24 -30.62 15.06
C ASN A 503 -53.54 -29.44 15.76
N PHE A 504 -52.61 -28.76 15.10
CA PHE A 504 -51.92 -27.62 15.68
C PHE A 504 -52.85 -26.45 16.05
N THR A 505 -53.82 -26.14 15.20
CA THR A 505 -54.83 -25.08 15.46
C THR A 505 -55.58 -25.30 16.78
N SER A 506 -55.98 -26.54 17.05
CA SER A 506 -56.66 -26.87 18.34
C SER A 506 -55.71 -26.81 19.53
N ARG A 507 -54.40 -26.98 19.29
CA ARG A 507 -53.36 -26.87 20.33
C ARG A 507 -53.08 -25.40 20.64
N THR A 508 -53.08 -24.50 19.63
CA THR A 508 -52.93 -23.07 19.81
C THR A 508 -54.04 -22.44 20.66
N GLU A 509 -55.26 -22.93 20.52
CA GLU A 509 -56.41 -22.43 21.31
C GLU A 509 -56.33 -22.82 22.79
N ARG A 510 -55.55 -23.82 23.18
CA ARG A 510 -55.49 -24.40 24.52
C ARG A 510 -54.15 -24.20 25.27
N SER A 511 -53.15 -23.67 24.61
CA SER A 511 -51.77 -23.54 25.15
C SER A 511 -51.39 -22.07 25.32
N ASP A 512 -50.48 -21.79 26.27
CA ASP A 512 -49.87 -20.48 26.39
C ASP A 512 -49.04 -20.16 25.13
N PRO A 513 -49.11 -18.93 24.60
CA PRO A 513 -48.46 -18.57 23.34
C PRO A 513 -46.95 -18.69 23.35
N GLU A 514 -46.25 -18.29 24.44
CA GLU A 514 -44.81 -18.25 24.51
C GLU A 514 -44.12 -19.64 24.43
N PRO A 515 -44.54 -20.67 25.23
CA PRO A 515 -44.00 -22.02 25.09
C PRO A 515 -44.33 -22.66 23.73
N LEU A 516 -45.50 -22.33 23.16
CA LEU A 516 -45.91 -22.84 21.86
C LEU A 516 -45.04 -22.29 20.72
N VAL A 517 -44.75 -20.99 20.75
CA VAL A 517 -43.84 -20.35 19.77
C VAL A 517 -42.42 -20.93 19.89
N ALA A 518 -41.93 -21.14 21.11
CA ALA A 518 -40.59 -21.75 21.32
C ALA A 518 -40.55 -23.21 20.78
N LEU A 519 -41.63 -23.98 21.01
CA LEU A 519 -41.76 -25.34 20.46
C LEU A 519 -41.77 -25.32 18.92
N LEU A 520 -42.61 -24.44 18.33
CA LEU A 520 -42.72 -24.30 16.87
C LEU A 520 -41.38 -23.89 16.27
N ASN A 521 -40.68 -22.92 16.85
CA ASN A 521 -39.35 -22.50 16.33
C ASN A 521 -38.35 -23.62 16.39
N THR A 522 -38.36 -24.45 17.46
CA THR A 522 -37.47 -25.60 17.55
C THR A 522 -37.79 -26.61 16.44
N TYR A 523 -39.08 -26.94 16.25
CA TYR A 523 -39.56 -27.83 15.19
C TYR A 523 -39.16 -27.31 13.80
N MET A 524 -39.46 -26.06 13.49
CA MET A 524 -39.15 -25.44 12.21
C MET A 524 -37.67 -25.46 11.91
N THR A 525 -36.84 -25.10 12.91
CA THR A 525 -35.35 -25.13 12.76
C THR A 525 -34.85 -26.53 12.41
N VAL A 526 -35.31 -27.56 13.11
CA VAL A 526 -34.87 -28.90 12.85
C VAL A 526 -35.31 -29.39 11.48
N MET A 527 -36.60 -29.18 11.12
CA MET A 527 -37.15 -29.66 9.85
C MET A 527 -36.61 -28.93 8.63
N THR A 528 -36.39 -27.60 8.72
CA THR A 528 -35.81 -26.83 7.62
C THR A 528 -34.33 -27.20 7.41
N ASN A 529 -33.57 -27.42 8.47
CA ASN A 529 -32.19 -27.89 8.36
C ASN A 529 -32.12 -29.26 7.66
N LEU A 530 -33.02 -30.20 8.02
CA LEU A 530 -33.08 -31.51 7.34
C LEU A 530 -33.40 -31.38 5.86
N ILE A 531 -34.30 -30.47 5.48
CA ILE A 531 -34.65 -30.22 4.07
C ILE A 531 -33.40 -29.70 3.31
N LEU A 532 -32.68 -28.74 3.90
CA LEU A 532 -31.45 -28.17 3.30
C LEU A 532 -30.35 -29.24 3.20
N GLU A 533 -30.14 -30.06 4.24
CA GLU A 533 -29.18 -31.17 4.23
C GLU A 533 -29.49 -32.25 3.15
N CYS A 534 -30.79 -32.43 2.85
CA CYS A 534 -31.24 -33.33 1.78
C CYS A 534 -31.18 -32.66 0.38
N GLY A 535 -30.60 -31.47 0.25
CA GLY A 535 -30.49 -30.73 -1.01
C GLY A 535 -31.81 -30.15 -1.50
N GLY A 536 -32.78 -29.96 -0.62
CA GLY A 536 -34.03 -29.27 -0.90
C GLY A 536 -33.97 -27.77 -0.77
N THR A 537 -34.87 -27.08 -1.43
CA THR A 537 -35.10 -25.64 -1.30
C THR A 537 -36.34 -25.42 -0.46
N VAL A 538 -36.21 -24.67 0.64
CA VAL A 538 -37.36 -24.25 1.44
C VAL A 538 -38.02 -23.08 0.72
N ASP A 539 -39.28 -23.25 0.28
CA ASP A 539 -40.02 -22.19 -0.38
C ASP A 539 -40.55 -21.19 0.67
N LYS A 540 -41.41 -21.66 1.55
CA LYS A 540 -41.99 -20.81 2.59
C LYS A 540 -42.48 -21.63 3.78
N LEU A 541 -42.58 -20.91 4.92
CA LEU A 541 -43.25 -21.41 6.12
C LEU A 541 -44.66 -20.83 6.17
N MET A 542 -45.65 -21.66 6.40
CA MET A 542 -47.05 -21.29 6.39
C MET A 542 -47.71 -21.63 7.75
N GLY A 543 -47.43 -20.78 8.75
CA GLY A 543 -47.82 -21.09 10.13
C GLY A 543 -47.00 -22.26 10.67
N ASP A 544 -47.64 -23.42 10.89
CA ASP A 544 -47.02 -24.70 11.27
C ASP A 544 -46.64 -25.59 10.07
N GLY A 545 -46.94 -25.15 8.84
CA GLY A 545 -46.68 -25.87 7.61
C GLY A 545 -45.36 -25.45 6.96
N ILE A 546 -44.70 -26.39 6.26
CA ILE A 546 -43.47 -26.18 5.48
C ILE A 546 -43.77 -26.57 4.03
N MET A 547 -43.43 -25.69 3.10
CA MET A 547 -43.33 -26.01 1.66
C MET A 547 -41.88 -26.07 1.24
N ALA A 548 -41.50 -27.14 0.59
CA ALA A 548 -40.16 -27.32 0.04
C ALA A 548 -40.18 -28.05 -1.29
N PHE A 549 -39.13 -27.91 -2.11
CA PHE A 549 -39.01 -28.63 -3.38
C PHE A 549 -37.58 -29.02 -3.71
N TRP A 550 -37.42 -29.98 -4.60
CA TRP A 550 -36.14 -30.49 -5.12
C TRP A 550 -36.13 -30.43 -6.65
N GLY A 551 -34.96 -30.20 -7.26
CA GLY A 551 -34.76 -30.08 -8.70
C GLY A 551 -34.60 -28.65 -9.22
N ALA A 552 -34.72 -27.68 -8.33
CA ALA A 552 -34.44 -26.26 -8.59
C ALA A 552 -33.96 -25.56 -7.31
N PRO A 553 -33.16 -24.43 -7.42
CA PRO A 553 -32.60 -23.90 -8.65
C PRO A 553 -31.49 -24.80 -9.24
N ALA A 554 -30.82 -25.61 -8.41
CA ALA A 554 -29.87 -26.61 -8.89
C ALA A 554 -30.59 -27.83 -9.46
N ALA A 555 -30.20 -28.26 -10.66
CA ALA A 555 -30.74 -29.47 -11.28
C ALA A 555 -30.32 -30.70 -10.46
N MET A 556 -31.29 -31.60 -10.21
CA MET A 556 -31.06 -32.83 -9.45
C MET A 556 -31.45 -34.03 -10.31
N LYS A 557 -30.63 -35.10 -10.27
CA LYS A 557 -30.84 -36.32 -11.10
C LYS A 557 -32.13 -37.03 -10.73
N ASN A 558 -32.49 -37.11 -9.45
CA ASN A 558 -33.70 -37.76 -8.97
C ASN A 558 -34.32 -36.98 -7.79
N PRO A 559 -35.09 -35.91 -8.08
CA PRO A 559 -35.70 -35.09 -7.05
C PRO A 559 -36.72 -35.86 -6.19
N ALA A 560 -37.48 -36.78 -6.78
CA ALA A 560 -38.45 -37.61 -6.08
C ALA A 560 -37.82 -38.46 -4.98
N ARG A 561 -36.69 -39.12 -5.28
CA ARG A 561 -35.95 -39.92 -4.30
C ARG A 561 -35.44 -39.08 -3.14
N ALA A 562 -34.92 -37.92 -3.44
CA ALA A 562 -34.40 -37.01 -2.41
C ALA A 562 -35.52 -36.49 -1.48
N ALA A 563 -36.64 -36.08 -2.06
CA ALA A 563 -37.81 -35.60 -1.31
C ALA A 563 -38.43 -36.67 -0.40
N ILE A 564 -38.59 -37.91 -0.92
CA ILE A 564 -39.12 -39.01 -0.13
C ILE A 564 -38.13 -39.43 0.97
N ALA A 565 -36.82 -39.47 0.68
CA ALA A 565 -35.82 -39.75 1.67
C ALA A 565 -35.79 -38.67 2.79
N CYS A 566 -35.99 -37.42 2.43
CA CYS A 566 -36.13 -36.32 3.39
C CYS A 566 -37.40 -36.51 4.25
N ALA A 567 -38.54 -36.79 3.65
CA ALA A 567 -39.79 -37.03 4.37
C ALA A 567 -39.64 -38.16 5.40
N VAL A 568 -38.99 -39.25 5.06
CA VAL A 568 -38.70 -40.35 6.00
C VAL A 568 -37.77 -39.88 7.13
N ARG A 569 -36.70 -39.17 6.83
CA ARG A 569 -35.80 -38.56 7.86
C ARG A 569 -36.55 -37.60 8.79
N MET A 570 -37.47 -36.80 8.26
CA MET A 570 -38.29 -35.87 9.07
C MET A 570 -39.15 -36.68 10.07
N MET A 571 -39.74 -37.79 9.65
CA MET A 571 -40.51 -38.66 10.57
C MET A 571 -39.63 -39.36 11.60
N GLU A 572 -38.44 -39.76 11.25
CA GLU A 572 -37.46 -40.37 12.16
C GLU A 572 -36.98 -39.34 13.19
N GLU A 573 -36.65 -38.14 12.75
CA GLU A 573 -36.19 -37.05 13.65
C GLU A 573 -37.28 -36.58 14.60
N LEU A 574 -38.55 -36.52 14.14
CA LEU A 574 -39.65 -36.20 15.04
C LEU A 574 -39.82 -37.28 16.12
N ARG A 575 -39.66 -38.58 15.78
CA ARG A 575 -39.66 -39.67 16.78
C ARG A 575 -38.50 -39.53 17.77
N ARG A 576 -37.33 -39.12 17.30
CA ARG A 576 -36.16 -38.88 18.14
C ARG A 576 -36.40 -37.69 19.09
N LEU A 577 -36.97 -36.58 18.60
CA LEU A 577 -37.38 -35.45 19.42
C LEU A 577 -38.40 -35.85 20.48
N ALA A 578 -39.42 -36.60 20.10
CA ALA A 578 -40.46 -37.09 21.05
C ALA A 578 -39.88 -38.02 22.14
N ALA A 579 -38.81 -38.74 21.88
CA ALA A 579 -38.13 -39.59 22.84
C ALA A 579 -37.19 -38.79 23.81
N THR A 580 -36.76 -37.60 23.40
CA THR A 580 -35.76 -36.78 24.16
C THR A 580 -36.36 -35.55 24.80
N ASP A 581 -37.49 -35.06 24.33
CA ASP A 581 -38.17 -33.84 24.77
C ASP A 581 -39.66 -34.07 24.87
N GLU A 582 -40.20 -34.05 26.09
CA GLU A 582 -41.59 -34.32 26.41
C GLU A 582 -42.58 -33.37 25.67
N ARG A 583 -42.15 -32.19 25.30
CA ARG A 583 -42.91 -31.22 24.54
C ARG A 583 -43.35 -31.74 23.16
N PHE A 584 -42.60 -32.69 22.59
CA PHE A 584 -42.82 -33.32 21.28
C PHE A 584 -43.54 -34.69 21.39
N SER A 585 -43.83 -35.21 22.60
CA SER A 585 -44.37 -36.54 22.81
C SER A 585 -45.65 -36.84 22.05
N ASP A 586 -46.56 -35.85 21.95
CA ASP A 586 -47.84 -35.94 21.25
C ASP A 586 -47.84 -35.33 19.86
N MET A 587 -46.70 -34.84 19.40
CA MET A 587 -46.60 -34.18 18.10
C MET A 587 -46.58 -35.23 16.96
N ARG A 588 -47.47 -35.01 15.97
CA ARG A 588 -47.51 -35.78 14.74
C ARG A 588 -47.50 -34.82 13.56
N ILE A 589 -46.88 -35.23 12.48
CA ILE A 589 -46.88 -34.44 11.24
C ILE A 589 -47.46 -35.29 10.11
N GLY A 590 -48.08 -34.61 9.17
CA GLY A 590 -48.49 -35.17 7.89
C GLY A 590 -47.55 -34.64 6.78
N ILE A 591 -47.09 -35.49 5.90
CA ILE A 591 -46.21 -35.10 4.79
C ILE A 591 -46.82 -35.60 3.46
N GLY A 592 -47.01 -34.64 2.55
CA GLY A 592 -47.45 -34.94 1.17
C GLY A 592 -46.28 -34.66 0.20
N VAL A 593 -45.93 -35.63 -0.63
CA VAL A 593 -44.89 -35.47 -1.67
C VAL A 593 -45.46 -35.77 -3.06
N CYS A 594 -45.21 -34.87 -4.00
CA CYS A 594 -45.64 -35.03 -5.38
C CYS A 594 -44.50 -34.76 -6.35
N ALA A 595 -44.22 -35.65 -7.29
CA ALA A 595 -43.25 -35.39 -8.38
C ALA A 595 -44.02 -35.14 -9.69
N GLY A 596 -43.54 -34.18 -10.46
CA GLY A 596 -44.09 -33.80 -11.75
C GLY A 596 -43.63 -32.43 -12.24
N GLU A 597 -44.20 -32.00 -13.37
CA GLU A 597 -43.89 -30.69 -13.96
C GLU A 597 -44.45 -29.57 -13.12
N ALA A 598 -43.66 -28.53 -12.87
CA ALA A 598 -44.07 -27.28 -12.25
C ALA A 598 -43.27 -26.13 -12.89
N ILE A 599 -43.76 -24.92 -12.72
CA ILE A 599 -43.06 -23.71 -13.09
C ILE A 599 -42.36 -23.17 -11.82
N VAL A 600 -41.03 -23.04 -11.87
CA VAL A 600 -40.23 -22.53 -10.75
C VAL A 600 -39.50 -21.28 -11.18
N GLY A 601 -39.42 -20.29 -10.29
CA GLY A 601 -38.76 -19.01 -10.58
C GLY A 601 -39.11 -17.93 -9.57
N ASN A 602 -38.78 -16.69 -9.93
CA ASN A 602 -39.06 -15.51 -9.10
C ASN A 602 -40.46 -14.99 -9.40
N PHE A 603 -41.39 -15.14 -8.45
CA PHE A 603 -42.78 -14.69 -8.56
C PHE A 603 -43.06 -13.57 -7.58
N GLY A 604 -43.69 -12.49 -8.06
CA GLY A 604 -44.07 -11.35 -7.24
C GLY A 604 -43.95 -10.03 -8.00
N GLY A 605 -43.84 -8.94 -7.26
CA GLY A 605 -43.65 -7.61 -7.83
C GLY A 605 -42.16 -7.23 -7.88
N GLU A 606 -41.81 -6.15 -8.59
CA GLU A 606 -40.44 -5.66 -8.77
C GLU A 606 -39.66 -5.38 -7.45
N ARG A 607 -40.40 -5.13 -6.34
CA ARG A 607 -39.83 -4.81 -5.02
C ARG A 607 -39.91 -5.94 -4.00
N SER A 608 -40.72 -6.95 -4.28
CA SER A 608 -40.91 -8.11 -3.39
C SER A 608 -41.25 -9.30 -4.23
N PHE A 609 -40.38 -10.26 -4.31
CA PHE A 609 -40.57 -11.54 -5.02
C PHE A 609 -40.03 -12.68 -4.17
N ASP A 610 -40.66 -13.84 -4.33
CA ASP A 610 -40.22 -15.07 -3.71
C ASP A 610 -39.78 -16.04 -4.81
N TYR A 611 -38.69 -16.77 -4.59
CA TYR A 611 -38.33 -17.88 -5.43
C TYR A 611 -39.17 -19.09 -5.05
N SER A 612 -40.15 -19.42 -5.87
CA SER A 612 -41.20 -20.38 -5.56
C SER A 612 -41.53 -21.29 -6.72
N ALA A 613 -42.34 -22.32 -6.47
CA ALA A 613 -42.88 -23.19 -7.49
C ALA A 613 -44.41 -23.06 -7.59
N ILE A 614 -44.93 -23.06 -8.82
CA ILE A 614 -46.38 -22.94 -9.08
C ILE A 614 -46.76 -24.06 -10.10
N GLY A 615 -47.90 -24.68 -9.87
CA GLY A 615 -48.41 -25.67 -10.79
C GLY A 615 -49.34 -26.70 -10.13
N ASP A 616 -49.87 -27.56 -10.93
CA ASP A 616 -50.77 -28.62 -10.51
C ASP A 616 -50.07 -29.61 -9.54
N THR A 617 -48.81 -29.92 -9.76
CA THR A 617 -47.95 -30.72 -8.88
C THR A 617 -47.86 -30.15 -7.46
N VAL A 618 -47.77 -28.82 -7.34
CA VAL A 618 -47.70 -28.14 -6.05
C VAL A 618 -49.06 -28.29 -5.30
N ASN A 619 -50.17 -28.02 -5.98
CA ASN A 619 -51.49 -28.15 -5.42
C ASN A 619 -51.80 -29.59 -5.00
N LEU A 620 -51.34 -30.60 -5.80
CA LEU A 620 -51.50 -32.00 -5.46
C LEU A 620 -50.72 -32.36 -4.20
N ALA A 621 -49.47 -31.95 -4.08
CA ALA A 621 -48.64 -32.22 -2.89
C ALA A 621 -49.30 -31.66 -1.59
N SER A 622 -49.80 -30.42 -1.63
CA SER A 622 -50.57 -29.86 -0.51
C SER A 622 -51.80 -30.66 -0.15
N ARG A 623 -52.53 -31.14 -1.15
CA ARG A 623 -53.73 -32.01 -0.90
C ARG A 623 -53.35 -33.37 -0.35
N LEU A 624 -52.27 -33.97 -0.80
CA LEU A 624 -51.77 -35.24 -0.25
C LEU A 624 -51.37 -35.06 1.23
N GLU A 625 -50.75 -33.93 1.60
CA GLU A 625 -50.51 -33.63 3.00
C GLU A 625 -51.80 -33.65 3.81
N GLY A 626 -52.84 -32.91 3.39
CA GLY A 626 -54.13 -32.88 4.09
C GLY A 626 -54.78 -34.24 4.22
N LEU A 627 -54.64 -35.12 3.24
CA LEU A 627 -55.19 -36.49 3.27
C LEU A 627 -54.49 -37.39 4.26
N THR A 628 -53.24 -37.10 4.68
CA THR A 628 -52.54 -37.87 5.71
C THR A 628 -53.35 -37.98 6.99
N ARG A 629 -54.07 -36.93 7.35
CA ARG A 629 -54.95 -36.87 8.55
C ARG A 629 -56.12 -37.82 8.45
N GLN A 630 -56.68 -37.96 7.24
CA GLN A 630 -57.84 -38.81 7.01
C GLN A 630 -57.47 -40.29 7.03
N PHE A 631 -56.37 -40.62 6.37
CA PHE A 631 -55.83 -41.99 6.35
C PHE A 631 -55.08 -42.33 7.66
N LYS A 632 -54.79 -41.36 8.51
CA LYS A 632 -53.97 -41.48 9.73
C LYS A 632 -52.56 -42.05 9.41
N VAL A 633 -51.96 -41.61 8.30
CA VAL A 633 -50.62 -42.00 7.86
C VAL A 633 -49.68 -40.82 7.96
N GLY A 634 -48.35 -41.08 8.00
CA GLY A 634 -47.34 -40.04 8.12
C GLY A 634 -46.94 -39.41 6.79
N ILE A 635 -46.81 -40.25 5.74
CA ILE A 635 -46.29 -39.80 4.43
C ILE A 635 -47.20 -40.34 3.33
N LEU A 636 -47.77 -39.45 2.51
CA LEU A 636 -48.49 -39.78 1.29
C LEU A 636 -47.75 -39.22 0.06
N VAL A 637 -47.61 -40.03 -0.97
CA VAL A 637 -46.99 -39.62 -2.23
C VAL A 637 -47.85 -39.99 -3.44
N ASN A 638 -47.76 -39.26 -4.56
CA ASN A 638 -48.33 -39.70 -5.79
C ASN A 638 -47.55 -40.94 -6.33
N LYS A 639 -48.21 -41.83 -7.00
CA LYS A 639 -47.60 -43.08 -7.50
C LYS A 639 -46.39 -42.81 -8.39
N GLN A 640 -46.41 -41.72 -9.15
CA GLN A 640 -45.27 -41.32 -10.01
C GLN A 640 -44.03 -41.04 -9.17
N ALA A 641 -44.14 -40.25 -8.09
CA ALA A 641 -43.01 -39.96 -7.19
C ALA A 641 -42.43 -41.25 -6.57
N TYR A 642 -43.29 -42.19 -6.19
CA TYR A 642 -42.87 -43.46 -5.61
C TYR A 642 -42.10 -44.30 -6.60
N ILE A 643 -42.58 -44.38 -7.88
CA ILE A 643 -41.87 -45.12 -8.97
C ILE A 643 -40.54 -44.46 -9.30
N GLU A 644 -40.52 -43.13 -9.42
CA GLU A 644 -39.29 -42.39 -9.73
C GLU A 644 -38.24 -42.50 -8.61
N ALA A 645 -38.67 -42.59 -7.35
CA ALA A 645 -37.76 -42.78 -6.23
C ALA A 645 -37.01 -44.11 -6.28
N GLY A 646 -37.59 -45.12 -6.97
CA GLY A 646 -37.01 -46.43 -7.14
C GLY A 646 -36.94 -47.24 -5.85
N ASP A 647 -36.17 -48.33 -5.88
CA ASP A 647 -36.02 -49.26 -4.78
C ASP A 647 -35.39 -48.59 -3.54
N GLY A 648 -35.76 -49.08 -2.36
CA GLY A 648 -35.19 -48.61 -1.09
C GLY A 648 -36.21 -48.02 -0.12
N PHE A 649 -37.48 -47.88 -0.54
CA PHE A 649 -38.58 -47.47 0.32
C PHE A 649 -39.63 -48.55 0.45
N VAL A 650 -40.17 -48.70 1.67
CA VAL A 650 -41.31 -49.57 1.96
C VAL A 650 -42.58 -48.74 1.92
N GLY A 651 -43.53 -49.15 1.11
CA GLY A 651 -44.81 -48.47 0.99
C GLY A 651 -45.89 -49.39 0.43
N ARG A 652 -47.12 -48.89 0.43
CA ARG A 652 -48.29 -49.57 -0.17
C ARG A 652 -49.15 -48.61 -0.99
N GLU A 653 -49.63 -49.04 -2.14
CA GLU A 653 -50.61 -48.32 -2.92
C GLU A 653 -52.00 -48.42 -2.19
N ILE A 654 -52.50 -47.23 -1.76
CA ILE A 654 -53.76 -47.16 -1.01
C ILE A 654 -54.98 -47.33 -1.96
N GLY A 655 -54.87 -46.74 -3.15
CA GLY A 655 -55.92 -46.71 -4.14
C GLY A 655 -55.94 -45.38 -4.91
N LEU A 656 -57.09 -45.09 -5.53
CA LEU A 656 -57.31 -43.86 -6.27
C LEU A 656 -58.04 -42.84 -5.38
N VAL A 657 -57.53 -41.61 -5.39
CA VAL A 657 -58.15 -40.52 -4.62
C VAL A 657 -58.67 -39.43 -5.57
N LYS A 658 -59.95 -39.10 -5.42
CA LYS A 658 -60.55 -37.93 -6.08
C LYS A 658 -60.30 -36.73 -5.22
N VAL A 659 -59.43 -35.85 -5.72
CA VAL A 659 -59.14 -34.60 -5.00
C VAL A 659 -60.03 -33.46 -5.49
N LYS A 660 -60.55 -32.64 -4.59
CA LYS A 660 -61.46 -31.54 -4.89
C LYS A 660 -60.90 -30.64 -5.99
N GLY A 661 -61.69 -30.43 -7.08
CA GLY A 661 -61.28 -29.58 -8.22
C GLY A 661 -60.44 -30.27 -9.26
N LYS A 662 -60.34 -31.62 -9.22
CA LYS A 662 -59.83 -32.46 -10.32
C LYS A 662 -60.85 -33.54 -10.65
N ASP A 663 -61.14 -33.68 -11.92
CA ASP A 663 -61.97 -34.80 -12.40
C ASP A 663 -61.16 -36.11 -12.54
N GLN A 664 -59.82 -36.02 -12.50
CA GLN A 664 -58.91 -37.13 -12.61
C GLN A 664 -58.63 -37.79 -11.25
N LEU A 665 -58.78 -39.10 -11.19
CA LEU A 665 -58.38 -39.93 -10.06
C LEU A 665 -56.85 -40.03 -9.99
N VAL A 666 -56.28 -39.79 -8.81
CA VAL A 666 -54.84 -39.82 -8.58
C VAL A 666 -54.48 -41.04 -7.76
N PRO A 667 -53.64 -41.95 -8.28
CA PRO A 667 -53.14 -43.09 -7.49
C PRO A 667 -52.14 -42.60 -6.43
N VAL A 668 -52.38 -43.01 -5.18
CA VAL A 668 -51.59 -42.56 -4.01
C VAL A 668 -50.95 -43.75 -3.31
N VAL A 669 -49.73 -43.51 -2.79
CA VAL A 669 -48.94 -44.51 -2.08
C VAL A 669 -48.60 -43.95 -0.69
N GLU A 670 -48.81 -44.76 0.34
CA GLU A 670 -48.24 -44.53 1.66
C GLU A 670 -46.78 -44.99 1.65
N VAL A 671 -45.87 -44.12 2.14
CA VAL A 671 -44.47 -44.49 2.41
C VAL A 671 -44.27 -44.62 3.93
N VAL A 672 -43.80 -45.79 4.34
CA VAL A 672 -43.70 -46.14 5.76
C VAL A 672 -42.31 -45.96 6.31
N GLY A 673 -41.29 -46.16 5.46
CA GLY A 673 -39.87 -46.01 5.87
C GLY A 673 -38.94 -46.52 4.79
N ARG A 674 -37.67 -46.67 5.13
CA ARG A 674 -36.68 -47.30 4.26
C ARG A 674 -36.70 -48.82 4.39
N ALA A 675 -36.32 -49.50 3.34
CA ALA A 675 -36.11 -50.96 3.39
C ALA A 675 -34.96 -51.25 4.37
N GLY A 676 -35.25 -52.07 5.41
CA GLY A 676 -34.28 -52.39 6.47
C GLY A 676 -34.47 -51.68 7.81
N ASP A 677 -35.33 -50.63 7.90
CA ASP A 677 -35.52 -49.82 9.12
C ASP A 677 -36.67 -50.34 10.01
N GLY A 678 -36.95 -51.66 10.00
CA GLY A 678 -37.93 -52.28 10.89
C GLY A 678 -39.36 -52.23 10.38
N ALA A 679 -39.63 -51.66 9.22
CA ALA A 679 -40.92 -51.84 8.52
C ALA A 679 -40.99 -53.27 8.00
N ASP A 680 -42.12 -53.99 8.27
CA ASP A 680 -42.33 -55.33 7.76
C ASP A 680 -42.81 -55.28 6.29
N PRO A 681 -41.94 -55.47 5.30
CA PRO A 681 -42.33 -55.37 3.88
C PRO A 681 -43.39 -56.38 3.49
N ALA A 682 -43.38 -57.57 4.11
CA ALA A 682 -44.33 -58.62 3.81
C ALA A 682 -45.76 -58.21 4.12
N TYR A 683 -45.99 -57.47 5.18
CA TYR A 683 -47.31 -56.94 5.53
C TYR A 683 -47.83 -55.99 4.44
N TYR A 684 -47.02 -55.05 4.00
CA TYR A 684 -47.43 -54.07 2.97
C TYR A 684 -47.55 -54.67 1.59
N GLU A 685 -46.75 -55.70 1.26
CA GLU A 685 -46.88 -56.47 0.03
C GLU A 685 -48.16 -57.32 0.01
N ARG A 686 -48.59 -57.88 1.17
CA ARG A 686 -49.88 -58.60 1.28
C ARG A 686 -51.04 -57.64 0.97
N PHE A 687 -51.03 -56.44 1.51
CA PHE A 687 -52.00 -55.39 1.21
C PHE A 687 -52.07 -55.08 -0.28
N SER A 688 -50.92 -54.84 -0.89
CA SER A 688 -50.79 -54.50 -2.32
C SER A 688 -51.31 -55.66 -3.19
N ARG A 689 -51.04 -56.90 -2.82
CA ARG A 689 -51.55 -58.11 -3.52
C ARG A 689 -53.08 -58.24 -3.36
N ALA A 690 -53.61 -57.98 -2.19
CA ALA A 690 -55.05 -58.04 -1.95
C ALA A 690 -55.81 -57.01 -2.80
N LEU A 691 -55.29 -55.77 -2.90
CA LEU A 691 -55.89 -54.75 -3.77
C LEU A 691 -55.68 -55.03 -5.26
N ALA A 692 -54.55 -55.64 -5.67
CA ALA A 692 -54.35 -56.05 -7.05
C ALA A 692 -55.34 -57.15 -7.50
N ALA A 693 -55.64 -58.14 -6.65
CA ALA A 693 -56.60 -59.14 -6.90
C ALA A 693 -58.04 -58.66 -7.18
N MET A 694 -58.34 -57.43 -6.64
CA MET A 694 -59.62 -56.77 -6.92
C MET A 694 -59.80 -56.45 -8.39
N ARG A 695 -58.71 -56.14 -9.11
CA ARG A 695 -58.77 -55.92 -10.57
C ARG A 695 -59.14 -57.15 -11.36
N ASP A 696 -58.83 -58.34 -10.82
CA ASP A 696 -59.19 -59.62 -11.38
C ASP A 696 -60.53 -60.17 -10.91
N GLY A 697 -61.33 -59.31 -10.22
CA GLY A 697 -62.64 -59.61 -9.70
C GLY A 697 -62.65 -60.44 -8.41
N VAL A 698 -61.52 -60.61 -7.75
CA VAL A 698 -61.38 -61.27 -6.45
C VAL A 698 -61.57 -60.29 -5.32
N SER A 699 -62.51 -60.51 -4.39
CA SER A 699 -62.74 -59.59 -3.25
C SER A 699 -61.54 -59.62 -2.30
N PRO A 700 -60.94 -58.42 -2.00
CA PRO A 700 -59.82 -58.33 -1.05
C PRO A 700 -60.29 -58.39 0.41
N GLU A 701 -61.59 -58.39 0.67
CA GLU A 701 -62.19 -58.26 2.01
C GLU A 701 -61.72 -59.29 3.03
N PRO A 702 -61.63 -60.61 2.72
CA PRO A 702 -61.15 -61.56 3.70
C PRO A 702 -59.71 -61.35 4.17
N GLU A 703 -58.86 -60.99 3.23
CA GLU A 703 -57.44 -60.72 3.51
C GLU A 703 -57.28 -59.41 4.31
N LEU A 704 -58.02 -58.36 3.93
CA LEU A 704 -58.02 -57.07 4.64
C LEU A 704 -58.54 -57.22 6.06
N ARG A 705 -59.58 -58.05 6.31
CA ARG A 705 -60.07 -58.37 7.64
C ARG A 705 -59.03 -59.10 8.49
N ALA A 706 -58.31 -60.06 7.91
CA ALA A 706 -57.26 -60.77 8.58
C ALA A 706 -56.12 -59.81 8.98
N MET A 707 -55.71 -58.94 8.08
CA MET A 707 -54.66 -57.94 8.30
C MET A 707 -55.08 -56.87 9.36
N LEU A 708 -56.35 -56.47 9.37
CA LEU A 708 -56.87 -55.53 10.41
C LEU A 708 -56.88 -56.23 11.78
N GLY A 709 -57.09 -57.56 11.85
CA GLY A 709 -56.93 -58.33 13.06
C GLY A 709 -55.51 -58.36 13.60
N GLU A 710 -54.50 -58.34 12.70
CA GLU A 710 -53.07 -58.26 13.07
C GLU A 710 -52.68 -56.84 13.55
N ARG A 711 -53.23 -55.79 12.89
CA ARG A 711 -52.98 -54.38 13.23
C ARG A 711 -54.33 -53.59 13.30
N PRO A 712 -55.01 -53.61 14.48
CA PRO A 712 -56.32 -52.95 14.62
C PRO A 712 -56.32 -51.45 14.38
N ASP A 713 -55.21 -50.80 14.56
CA ASP A 713 -55.03 -49.36 14.38
C ASP A 713 -54.79 -48.97 12.92
N ASP A 714 -54.68 -49.92 11.97
CA ASP A 714 -54.46 -49.58 10.57
C ASP A 714 -55.71 -49.00 9.92
N ARG A 715 -55.79 -47.65 9.96
CA ARG A 715 -56.92 -46.89 9.45
C ARG A 715 -57.14 -47.07 7.95
N VAL A 716 -56.05 -47.24 7.19
CA VAL A 716 -56.13 -47.47 5.74
C VAL A 716 -56.91 -48.71 5.43
N ILE A 717 -56.62 -49.83 6.14
CA ILE A 717 -57.36 -51.09 5.96
C ILE A 717 -58.79 -50.93 6.42
N ALA A 718 -59.04 -50.26 7.56
CA ALA A 718 -60.39 -50.03 8.03
C ALA A 718 -61.21 -49.23 7.01
N MET A 719 -60.65 -48.17 6.40
CA MET A 719 -61.29 -47.35 5.36
C MET A 719 -61.54 -48.16 4.08
N CYS A 720 -60.63 -49.04 3.70
CA CYS A 720 -60.81 -49.94 2.56
C CYS A 720 -62.03 -50.88 2.83
N LEU A 721 -62.14 -51.46 4.01
CA LEU A 721 -63.29 -52.29 4.40
C LEU A 721 -64.59 -51.54 4.49
N GLU A 722 -64.60 -50.32 5.06
CA GLU A 722 -65.75 -49.40 5.06
C GLU A 722 -66.22 -49.10 3.63
N ARG A 723 -65.27 -48.88 2.72
CA ARG A 723 -65.57 -48.55 1.32
C ARG A 723 -66.12 -49.77 0.58
N LEU A 724 -65.51 -50.97 0.76
CA LEU A 724 -66.02 -52.21 0.20
C LEU A 724 -67.44 -52.52 0.66
N GLY A 725 -67.79 -52.23 1.94
CA GLY A 725 -69.12 -52.41 2.50
C GLY A 725 -70.16 -51.37 1.98
N ALA A 726 -69.70 -50.21 1.56
CA ALA A 726 -70.50 -49.12 1.02
C ALA A 726 -70.64 -49.13 -0.51
N ALA A 727 -69.84 -49.93 -1.21
CA ALA A 727 -69.77 -49.92 -2.67
C ALA A 727 -71.03 -50.44 -3.34
N GLY A 728 -71.87 -49.53 -3.78
CA GLY A 728 -72.72 -49.71 -4.95
C GLY A 728 -71.83 -49.53 -6.21
N ALA A 729 -72.20 -50.20 -7.28
CA ALA A 729 -71.54 -50.63 -8.49
C ALA A 729 -70.71 -49.59 -9.34
N ASP A 730 -70.26 -48.44 -8.84
CA ASP A 730 -69.63 -47.43 -9.71
C ASP A 730 -68.15 -47.69 -10.04
N HIS A 731 -67.41 -48.46 -9.20
CA HIS A 731 -66.03 -48.86 -9.47
C HIS A 731 -65.70 -50.24 -8.86
N PRO A 732 -66.22 -51.33 -9.41
CA PRO A 732 -66.10 -52.65 -8.81
C PRO A 732 -64.69 -53.27 -8.82
N HIS A 733 -63.73 -52.67 -9.57
CA HIS A 733 -62.39 -53.17 -9.77
C HIS A 733 -61.30 -52.28 -9.21
N GLU A 734 -61.66 -51.12 -8.58
CA GLU A 734 -60.68 -50.16 -8.10
C GLU A 734 -61.12 -49.55 -6.74
N MET A 735 -60.13 -49.37 -5.83
CA MET A 735 -60.37 -48.69 -4.56
C MET A 735 -60.33 -47.20 -4.78
N VAL A 736 -61.48 -46.54 -4.76
CA VAL A 736 -61.62 -45.09 -4.99
C VAL A 736 -62.10 -44.43 -3.71
N PHE A 737 -61.38 -43.39 -3.28
CA PHE A 737 -61.75 -42.55 -2.12
C PHE A 737 -62.11 -41.13 -2.59
N GLU A 738 -63.29 -40.68 -2.20
CA GLU A 738 -63.73 -39.32 -2.46
C GLU A 738 -63.81 -38.56 -1.13
N PHE A 739 -63.17 -37.37 -1.10
CA PHE A 739 -63.18 -36.52 0.08
C PHE A 739 -63.70 -35.13 -0.26
N ASP A 740 -64.76 -34.70 0.38
CA ASP A 740 -65.43 -33.39 0.15
C ASP A 740 -64.87 -32.27 0.99
N THR A 741 -63.99 -32.54 1.93
CA THR A 741 -63.43 -31.56 2.87
C THR A 741 -62.01 -31.13 2.46
N LYS A 742 -61.71 -29.81 2.80
CA LYS A 742 -60.39 -29.21 2.60
C LYS A 742 -59.36 -29.91 3.46
#